data_ebb20fb2148e746c5745068797cbe92d
#
_entry.id   ebb20fb2148e746c5745068797cbe92d
#
_cell.length_a   1.000
_cell.length_b   1.000
_cell.length_c   1.000
_cell.angle_alpha   90.00
_cell.angle_beta   90.00
_cell.angle_gamma   90.00
#
_symmetry.space_group_name_H-M   'P 1'
#
loop_
_entity.id
_entity.type
_entity.pdbx_description
1 polymer ?
#
loop_
_entity_poly.entity_id
_entity_poly.type
_entity_poly.pdbx_seq_one_letter_code
_entity_poly.pdbx_strand_id
1 'polypeptide(L)'
;MLIFKNSLRKIWKSKGRFLSLIFIVILGTSFFAGVRETASDMLKTLDHYYDETSLYDFKIVSTMGLTEKDLESLKEIDGISAVEGGYSFDTLLEGNAVKVLSLTDISKVTLREGRMPENNSECLGEEGVFSLGDTVTIEDDTYLKENTCQVVGTIQSSSYIYENKGITTVGDGKLDSFLYVPKDNFKLDYYTEIYLLVDGAKKVLSYSSEYDDMIAKTDQKLQELKPLRETARYEEILKEAMDKVASAENELNDVKTTNEAKLNEALTTLNSNKIRLDEASTSYNNNLARLNQTKETTETELNNGFQALNEAKNEFNQALASAGLSVDSLQPTLDTLNSNIADLEKQLEGLDQTSSLYETLNATLTELKENKANIETLIATNQTLIEQETTLNTSSEAWNQQYSRSVAQLNSAKQALDQGYQELDQGYQEYNDNYNLYLEEIAKYEEEIAKAKEEINKIEKPVWYLLTRDDLTGYTAFYESATKVDSIATVFPLFFILIAALMAFNTMNRMIEEERSEIGAFVSLGFHKTTICCSYLLYVFLACIIGLAIGLSIGYTLIPRILYTVYAASFTIPTLMTYANPTACLIIVLTTFLLMSLVALLSLAKDFRLAPSTILRPEAPKNGKKILLEKVAFFWHHLSFSWKITLRNLFRYKKRIFMTVLGIAGCTALLLTGFGIRDSLKDLIAIQYEQIQHYDATFVLSNKEKQEDALLALKENGIEDYRKTNISSFTFKAGNKNLDFTLIAFLDSQDLDDFVTLRSLSQESLSLSDKGVIITSKMAEMLHASVGENISIRNSDNELYIVRVAGICENYISNYLYMNEAYYQEIFQDDSYNSFLVNLKEDTNQEELSNHLLETDAFSTIQYTTDNKKMFYDIIAGMNNIVYLIIAFSCFLAITVLYNLTIININERTREIATLKVLGFRDREVSSYVYRETLILTTIGIVVGIFLGLGLNNFVLMIAETDEILFIKTIRPLSYLLTFLIILFFSVIVQIITYFILKKIDMISSLKSVE
;
A
#
# COMPACT_ATOMS: atom_id res chain seq x y z
N MET A 1 4.05 -53.25 0.86
CA MET A 1 4.72 -53.38 -0.45
C MET A 1 3.71 -53.50 -1.65
N LEU A 2 2.71 -54.40 -1.58
CA LEU A 2 1.68 -54.57 -2.63
C LEU A 2 0.88 -53.28 -2.90
N ILE A 3 0.43 -52.57 -1.87
CA ILE A 3 -0.34 -51.30 -1.97
C ILE A 3 0.48 -50.22 -2.69
N PHE A 4 1.75 -50.06 -2.30
CA PHE A 4 2.66 -49.10 -2.92
C PHE A 4 2.89 -49.41 -4.42
N LYS A 5 3.10 -50.69 -4.76
CA LYS A 5 3.26 -51.13 -6.15
C LYS A 5 1.97 -50.93 -6.96
N ASN A 6 0.81 -51.08 -6.33
CA ASN A 6 -0.48 -50.85 -6.97
C ASN A 6 -0.73 -49.34 -7.17
N SER A 7 -0.44 -48.50 -6.19
CA SER A 7 -0.54 -47.07 -6.33
C SER A 7 0.40 -46.50 -7.40
N LEU A 8 1.63 -47.01 -7.50
CA LEU A 8 2.55 -46.64 -8.60
C LEU A 8 2.01 -47.07 -9.98
N ARG A 9 1.39 -48.27 -10.07
CA ARG A 9 0.78 -48.75 -11.30
C ARG A 9 -0.44 -47.89 -11.70
N LYS A 10 -1.22 -47.44 -10.70
CA LYS A 10 -2.32 -46.47 -10.88
C LYS A 10 -1.81 -45.14 -11.42
N ILE A 11 -0.72 -44.60 -10.86
CA ILE A 11 -0.07 -43.38 -11.36
C ILE A 11 0.29 -43.53 -12.85
N TRP A 12 0.93 -44.64 -13.21
CA TRP A 12 1.29 -44.90 -14.60
C TRP A 12 0.10 -45.06 -15.55
N LYS A 13 -1.02 -45.65 -15.09
CA LYS A 13 -2.27 -45.78 -15.85
C LYS A 13 -3.03 -44.46 -16.00
N SER A 14 -2.86 -43.52 -15.05
CA SER A 14 -3.59 -42.25 -14.99
C SER A 14 -2.68 -41.02 -15.00
N LYS A 15 -1.59 -41.07 -15.78
CA LYS A 15 -0.52 -40.03 -15.81
C LYS A 15 -1.05 -38.62 -15.93
N GLY A 16 -2.01 -38.37 -16.83
CA GLY A 16 -2.55 -37.04 -17.04
C GLY A 16 -3.31 -36.49 -15.84
N ARG A 17 -4.05 -37.34 -15.12
CA ARG A 17 -4.77 -36.94 -13.89
C ARG A 17 -3.79 -36.62 -12.75
N PHE A 18 -2.75 -37.46 -12.63
CA PHE A 18 -1.69 -37.21 -11.62
C PHE A 18 -0.95 -35.91 -11.89
N LEU A 19 -0.61 -35.65 -13.15
CA LEU A 19 0.03 -34.42 -13.56
C LEU A 19 -0.86 -33.19 -13.29
N SER A 20 -2.16 -33.32 -13.57
CA SER A 20 -3.16 -32.30 -13.31
C SER A 20 -3.27 -31.99 -11.82
N LEU A 21 -3.26 -33.01 -10.95
CA LEU A 21 -3.24 -32.80 -9.50
C LEU A 21 -1.98 -32.11 -9.03
N ILE A 22 -0.82 -32.53 -9.53
CA ILE A 22 0.47 -31.88 -9.23
C ILE A 22 0.42 -30.41 -9.63
N PHE A 23 -0.04 -30.11 -10.84
CA PHE A 23 -0.04 -28.76 -11.37
C PHE A 23 -0.95 -27.82 -10.59
N ILE A 24 -2.10 -28.31 -10.12
CA ILE A 24 -2.99 -27.56 -9.22
C ILE A 24 -2.31 -27.28 -7.88
N VAL A 25 -1.63 -28.27 -7.30
CA VAL A 25 -0.88 -28.07 -6.06
C VAL A 25 0.24 -27.06 -6.28
N ILE A 26 0.97 -27.15 -7.41
CA ILE A 26 2.02 -26.18 -7.76
C ILE A 26 1.46 -24.77 -7.79
N LEU A 27 0.40 -24.52 -8.57
CA LEU A 27 -0.17 -23.19 -8.71
C LEU A 27 -0.65 -22.64 -7.37
N GLY A 28 -1.36 -23.47 -6.60
CA GLY A 28 -1.87 -23.05 -5.30
C GLY A 28 -0.79 -22.71 -4.29
N THR A 29 0.19 -23.61 -4.18
CA THR A 29 1.25 -23.44 -3.19
C THR A 29 2.27 -22.39 -3.60
N SER A 30 2.58 -22.25 -4.89
CA SER A 30 3.52 -21.22 -5.36
C SER A 30 2.97 -19.83 -5.14
N PHE A 31 1.69 -19.62 -5.45
CA PHE A 31 1.09 -18.29 -5.25
C PHE A 31 0.93 -17.96 -3.76
N PHE A 32 0.46 -18.92 -2.95
CA PHE A 32 0.31 -18.72 -1.52
C PHE A 32 1.65 -18.42 -0.84
N ALA A 33 2.66 -19.26 -1.12
CA ALA A 33 3.99 -19.05 -0.55
C ALA A 33 4.63 -17.76 -1.05
N GLY A 34 4.57 -17.52 -2.37
CA GLY A 34 5.29 -16.44 -3.00
C GLY A 34 4.77 -15.06 -2.62
N VAL A 35 3.46 -14.84 -2.65
CA VAL A 35 2.92 -13.52 -2.31
C VAL A 35 3.04 -13.24 -0.81
N ARG A 36 2.83 -14.27 0.04
CA ARG A 36 2.93 -14.11 1.49
C ARG A 36 4.36 -13.81 1.96
N GLU A 37 5.34 -14.51 1.40
CA GLU A 37 6.74 -14.29 1.80
C GLU A 37 7.33 -13.02 1.18
N THR A 38 6.77 -12.52 0.07
CA THR A 38 7.29 -11.31 -0.58
C THR A 38 7.32 -10.13 0.39
N ALA A 39 6.24 -9.87 1.11
CA ALA A 39 6.18 -8.79 2.09
C ALA A 39 7.23 -8.97 3.20
N SER A 40 7.33 -10.19 3.74
CA SER A 40 8.32 -10.53 4.76
C SER A 40 9.76 -10.39 4.25
N ASP A 41 10.02 -10.83 3.02
CA ASP A 41 11.33 -10.72 2.40
C ASP A 41 11.70 -9.27 2.10
N MET A 42 10.73 -8.45 1.67
CA MET A 42 10.90 -7.02 1.47
C MET A 42 11.30 -6.33 2.77
N LEU A 43 10.54 -6.54 3.84
CA LEU A 43 10.80 -5.91 5.14
C LEU A 43 12.15 -6.37 5.73
N LYS A 44 12.47 -7.66 5.64
CA LYS A 44 13.77 -8.17 6.12
C LYS A 44 14.95 -7.67 5.29
N THR A 45 14.74 -7.51 3.98
CA THR A 45 15.79 -6.97 3.10
C THR A 45 16.12 -5.54 3.49
N LEU A 46 15.09 -4.75 3.77
CA LEU A 46 15.27 -3.36 4.15
C LEU A 46 15.79 -3.22 5.58
N ASP A 47 15.30 -4.05 6.50
CA ASP A 47 15.80 -4.13 7.87
C ASP A 47 17.30 -4.45 7.90
N HIS A 48 17.72 -5.43 7.10
CA HIS A 48 19.16 -5.73 6.94
C HIS A 48 19.95 -4.53 6.41
N TYR A 49 19.39 -3.79 5.47
CA TYR A 49 20.00 -2.58 4.92
C TYR A 49 20.11 -1.47 5.98
N TYR A 50 19.08 -1.29 6.81
CA TYR A 50 19.13 -0.35 7.93
C TYR A 50 20.15 -0.76 8.99
N ASP A 51 20.26 -2.04 9.27
CA ASP A 51 21.27 -2.57 10.18
C ASP A 51 22.69 -2.39 9.67
N GLU A 52 22.91 -2.66 8.37
CA GLU A 52 24.21 -2.52 7.70
C GLU A 52 24.65 -1.04 7.67
N THR A 53 23.73 -0.13 7.37
CA THR A 53 23.99 1.31 7.35
C THR A 53 23.90 1.94 8.73
N SER A 54 23.47 1.21 9.76
CA SER A 54 23.24 1.73 11.11
C SER A 54 22.29 2.92 11.11
N LEU A 55 21.15 2.82 10.41
CA LEU A 55 20.14 3.87 10.40
C LEU A 55 19.73 4.21 11.84
N TYR A 56 19.66 5.49 12.14
CA TYR A 56 19.29 5.97 13.49
C TYR A 56 17.92 5.44 13.94
N ASP A 57 17.77 5.21 15.24
CA ASP A 57 16.49 4.90 15.88
C ASP A 57 15.77 6.18 16.34
N PHE A 58 16.57 7.16 16.78
CA PHE A 58 16.11 8.53 17.08
C PHE A 58 17.01 9.55 16.43
N LYS A 59 16.40 10.64 15.99
CA LYS A 59 17.05 11.88 15.59
C LYS A 59 16.50 13.03 16.46
N ILE A 60 17.39 13.75 17.12
CA ILE A 60 17.04 14.90 17.94
C ILE A 60 17.42 16.15 17.18
N VAL A 61 16.50 17.10 17.10
CA VAL A 61 16.70 18.43 16.53
C VAL A 61 16.29 19.46 17.57
N SER A 62 16.96 20.61 17.62
CA SER A 62 16.66 21.67 18.58
C SER A 62 16.54 23.03 17.89
N THR A 63 15.65 23.90 18.39
CA THR A 63 15.47 25.27 17.88
C THR A 63 16.70 26.18 18.10
N MET A 64 17.58 25.84 19.02
CA MET A 64 18.79 26.61 19.34
C MET A 64 20.06 25.77 19.24
N GLY A 65 20.04 24.71 18.36
CA GLY A 65 21.16 23.80 18.22
C GLY A 65 21.37 22.91 19.44
N LEU A 66 22.23 21.94 19.28
CA LEU A 66 22.57 20.91 20.27
C LEU A 66 24.07 21.00 20.60
N THR A 67 24.41 20.73 21.85
CA THR A 67 25.77 20.86 22.32
C THR A 67 26.45 19.52 22.59
N GLU A 68 27.77 19.54 22.80
CA GLU A 68 28.52 18.37 23.24
C GLU A 68 28.00 17.80 24.58
N LYS A 69 27.51 18.67 25.49
CA LYS A 69 26.92 18.25 26.77
C LYS A 69 25.57 17.51 26.58
N ASP A 70 24.81 17.89 25.53
CA ASP A 70 23.61 17.18 25.18
C ASP A 70 23.97 15.77 24.71
N LEU A 71 25.01 15.67 23.88
CA LEU A 71 25.54 14.42 23.39
C LEU A 71 26.07 13.51 24.53
N GLU A 72 26.81 14.08 25.50
CA GLU A 72 27.26 13.35 26.68
C GLU A 72 26.10 12.86 27.54
N SER A 73 25.10 13.71 27.80
CA SER A 73 23.91 13.34 28.59
C SER A 73 23.09 12.22 27.95
N LEU A 74 23.01 12.20 26.62
CA LEU A 74 22.34 11.15 25.88
C LEU A 74 23.08 9.82 25.92
N LYS A 75 24.44 9.84 25.99
CA LYS A 75 25.27 8.64 26.17
C LYS A 75 25.07 7.96 27.53
N GLU A 76 24.66 8.71 28.55
CA GLU A 76 24.42 8.19 29.91
C GLU A 76 23.08 7.45 30.05
N ILE A 77 22.17 7.56 29.06
CA ILE A 77 20.87 6.90 29.11
C ILE A 77 21.05 5.39 28.92
N ASP A 78 20.59 4.63 29.91
CA ASP A 78 20.57 3.16 29.83
C ASP A 78 19.63 2.68 28.70
N GLY A 79 20.17 1.87 27.80
CA GLY A 79 19.47 1.37 26.61
C GLY A 79 19.82 2.11 25.32
N ILE A 80 20.74 3.08 25.34
CA ILE A 80 21.32 3.71 24.16
C ILE A 80 22.69 3.09 23.90
N SER A 81 22.91 2.58 22.69
CA SER A 81 24.16 1.92 22.31
C SER A 81 25.18 2.85 21.65
N ALA A 82 24.71 3.87 20.95
CA ALA A 82 25.56 4.87 20.29
C ALA A 82 24.84 6.20 20.17
N VAL A 83 25.61 7.30 20.24
CA VAL A 83 25.15 8.68 20.07
C VAL A 83 26.16 9.42 19.23
N GLU A 84 25.71 10.15 18.20
CA GLU A 84 26.57 10.92 17.33
C GLU A 84 25.91 12.24 16.94
N GLY A 85 26.64 13.36 17.00
CA GLY A 85 26.23 14.66 16.52
C GLY A 85 26.48 14.80 15.01
N GLY A 86 25.53 15.37 14.31
CA GLY A 86 25.61 15.66 12.88
C GLY A 86 25.21 17.09 12.55
N TYR A 87 25.40 17.44 11.30
CA TYR A 87 25.02 18.73 10.74
C TYR A 87 24.19 18.53 9.49
N SER A 88 23.14 19.33 9.33
CA SER A 88 22.39 19.41 8.07
C SER A 88 21.81 20.81 7.86
N PHE A 89 21.67 21.20 6.61
CA PHE A 89 20.90 22.37 6.17
C PHE A 89 20.38 22.16 4.76
N ASP A 90 19.35 22.89 4.41
CA ASP A 90 18.75 22.86 3.08
C ASP A 90 19.22 24.08 2.28
N THR A 91 19.51 23.87 0.98
CA THR A 91 19.98 24.92 0.07
C THR A 91 19.44 24.69 -1.33
N LEU A 92 19.52 25.72 -2.17
CA LEU A 92 19.21 25.60 -3.60
C LEU A 92 20.50 25.40 -4.41
N LEU A 93 20.50 24.43 -5.31
CA LEU A 93 21.52 24.19 -6.30
C LEU A 93 20.88 24.18 -7.69
N GLU A 94 21.15 25.19 -8.49
CA GLU A 94 20.58 25.33 -9.84
C GLU A 94 19.04 25.23 -9.86
N GLY A 95 18.38 25.75 -8.84
CA GLY A 95 16.92 25.72 -8.69
C GLY A 95 16.36 24.47 -7.96
N ASN A 96 17.17 23.44 -7.77
CA ASN A 96 16.74 22.22 -7.06
C ASN A 96 17.04 22.33 -5.56
N ALA A 97 16.13 21.88 -4.73
CA ALA A 97 16.31 21.86 -3.28
C ALA A 97 17.19 20.67 -2.87
N VAL A 98 18.33 20.98 -2.29
CA VAL A 98 19.33 19.97 -1.89
C VAL A 98 19.60 20.05 -0.40
N LYS A 99 19.52 18.90 0.28
CA LYS A 99 19.93 18.78 1.67
C LYS A 99 21.41 18.44 1.76
N VAL A 100 22.17 19.34 2.39
CA VAL A 100 23.59 19.13 2.68
C VAL A 100 23.73 18.51 4.06
N LEU A 101 24.37 17.33 4.14
CA LEU A 101 24.53 16.58 5.38
C LEU A 101 26.01 16.30 5.66
N SER A 102 26.33 16.20 6.94
CA SER A 102 27.66 15.73 7.37
C SER A 102 27.75 14.20 7.27
N LEU A 103 28.91 13.68 6.93
CA LEU A 103 29.22 12.26 7.05
C LEU A 103 29.23 11.85 8.52
N THR A 104 28.56 10.73 8.84
CA THR A 104 28.42 10.20 10.20
C THR A 104 28.61 8.68 10.21
N ASP A 105 28.91 8.13 11.39
CA ASP A 105 28.99 6.67 11.60
C ASP A 105 27.63 6.05 11.89
N ILE A 106 26.67 6.83 12.35
CA ILE A 106 25.25 6.48 12.43
C ILE A 106 24.60 7.00 11.13
N SER A 107 23.77 6.16 10.50
CA SER A 107 23.16 6.45 9.17
C SER A 107 24.19 6.56 8.05
N LYS A 108 25.09 5.59 7.97
CA LYS A 108 26.15 5.53 6.94
C LYS A 108 25.58 5.49 5.53
N VAL A 109 26.25 6.20 4.65
CA VAL A 109 25.97 6.13 3.21
C VAL A 109 26.57 4.90 2.56
N THR A 110 25.91 4.39 1.52
CA THR A 110 26.40 3.26 0.73
C THR A 110 27.06 3.80 -0.54
N LEU A 111 28.38 3.65 -0.67
CA LEU A 111 29.13 4.05 -1.87
C LEU A 111 28.75 3.15 -3.06
N ARG A 112 28.42 3.75 -4.19
CA ARG A 112 28.10 3.08 -5.45
C ARG A 112 29.23 3.16 -6.45
N GLU A 113 29.71 4.36 -6.70
CA GLU A 113 30.86 4.59 -7.60
C GLU A 113 31.83 5.58 -6.96
N GLY A 114 33.10 5.53 -7.36
CA GLY A 114 34.10 6.44 -6.87
C GLY A 114 34.73 6.04 -5.53
N ARG A 115 34.96 7.01 -4.66
CA ARG A 115 35.61 6.84 -3.33
C ARG A 115 35.04 7.79 -2.30
N MET A 116 35.37 7.55 -1.03
CA MET A 116 35.06 8.49 0.06
C MET A 116 35.89 9.78 -0.02
N PRO A 117 35.38 10.94 0.44
CA PRO A 117 36.13 12.19 0.50
C PRO A 117 37.36 12.09 1.42
N GLU A 118 38.45 12.71 1.03
CA GLU A 118 39.71 12.79 1.81
C GLU A 118 39.94 14.18 2.42
N ASN A 119 39.23 15.20 1.93
CA ASN A 119 39.36 16.60 2.38
C ASN A 119 38.04 17.36 2.20
N ASN A 120 37.99 18.62 2.69
CA ASN A 120 36.78 19.43 2.70
C ASN A 120 36.32 19.91 1.31
N SER A 121 37.21 19.92 0.31
CA SER A 121 36.86 20.29 -1.07
C SER A 121 36.29 19.10 -1.88
N GLU A 122 35.98 17.98 -1.24
CA GLU A 122 35.41 16.79 -1.83
C GLU A 122 34.06 16.46 -1.18
N CYS A 123 33.11 15.99 -1.97
CA CYS A 123 31.78 15.61 -1.53
C CYS A 123 31.27 14.33 -2.19
N LEU A 124 30.17 13.80 -1.66
CA LEU A 124 29.44 12.64 -2.19
C LEU A 124 28.05 13.08 -2.63
N GLY A 125 27.70 12.78 -3.88
CA GLY A 125 26.41 13.12 -4.45
C GLY A 125 25.49 11.89 -4.53
N GLU A 126 24.20 12.12 -4.58
CA GLU A 126 23.20 11.10 -4.81
C GLU A 126 23.41 10.41 -6.15
N GLU A 127 23.34 9.06 -6.16
CA GLU A 127 23.39 8.25 -7.38
C GLU A 127 22.25 8.62 -8.35
N GLY A 128 22.60 8.89 -9.60
CA GLY A 128 21.63 9.25 -10.65
C GLY A 128 21.31 10.74 -10.75
N VAL A 129 21.69 11.54 -9.76
CA VAL A 129 21.56 13.02 -9.78
C VAL A 129 22.91 13.65 -10.06
N PHE A 130 23.94 13.27 -9.33
CA PHE A 130 25.29 13.79 -9.49
C PHE A 130 26.19 12.78 -10.22
N SER A 131 27.18 13.32 -10.97
CA SER A 131 28.18 12.52 -11.68
C SER A 131 29.56 12.70 -11.05
N LEU A 132 30.41 11.67 -11.18
CA LEU A 132 31.81 11.77 -10.72
C LEU A 132 32.56 12.90 -11.46
N GLY A 133 33.15 13.79 -10.68
CA GLY A 133 33.89 14.93 -11.18
C GLY A 133 33.08 16.23 -11.26
N ASP A 134 31.79 16.22 -11.03
CA ASP A 134 30.96 17.42 -10.96
C ASP A 134 31.49 18.35 -9.87
N THR A 135 31.45 19.66 -10.14
CA THR A 135 31.82 20.68 -9.18
C THR A 135 30.55 21.34 -8.67
N VAL A 136 30.28 21.22 -7.39
CA VAL A 136 29.13 21.80 -6.72
C VAL A 136 29.55 23.01 -5.92
N THR A 137 28.88 24.15 -6.12
CA THR A 137 29.11 25.38 -5.34
C THR A 137 27.84 25.74 -4.60
N ILE A 138 27.92 25.83 -3.29
CA ILE A 138 26.84 26.23 -2.39
C ILE A 138 26.92 27.73 -2.19
N GLU A 139 25.90 28.46 -2.56
CA GLU A 139 25.90 29.95 -2.50
C GLU A 139 25.88 30.50 -1.08
N ASP A 140 25.23 29.81 -0.14
CA ASP A 140 25.22 30.20 1.27
C ASP A 140 26.53 29.83 1.95
N ASP A 141 27.27 30.86 2.32
CA ASP A 141 28.55 30.73 3.00
C ASP A 141 28.41 30.57 4.53
N THR A 142 27.21 30.54 5.08
CA THR A 142 26.93 30.55 6.52
C THR A 142 27.40 29.28 7.22
N TYR A 143 27.22 28.10 6.58
CA TYR A 143 27.35 26.81 7.24
C TYR A 143 28.69 26.09 7.01
N LEU A 144 29.35 26.32 5.87
CA LEU A 144 30.54 25.61 5.47
C LEU A 144 31.79 26.46 5.48
N LYS A 145 32.95 25.81 5.69
CA LYS A 145 34.27 26.44 5.57
C LYS A 145 34.70 26.57 4.11
N GLU A 146 34.43 25.53 3.32
CA GLU A 146 34.64 25.49 1.89
C GLU A 146 33.29 25.21 1.20
N ASN A 147 32.79 26.19 0.46
CA ASN A 147 31.48 26.17 -0.17
C ASN A 147 31.49 25.49 -1.55
N THR A 148 32.68 25.19 -2.10
CA THR A 148 32.82 24.49 -3.38
C THR A 148 33.45 23.15 -3.14
N CYS A 149 32.80 22.08 -3.62
CA CYS A 149 33.34 20.74 -3.53
C CYS A 149 33.25 19.99 -4.88
N GLN A 150 34.14 19.01 -5.07
CA GLN A 150 34.11 18.10 -6.20
C GLN A 150 33.45 16.78 -5.78
N VAL A 151 32.50 16.29 -6.57
CA VAL A 151 31.87 14.98 -6.37
C VAL A 151 32.89 13.88 -6.67
N VAL A 152 33.38 13.20 -5.64
CA VAL A 152 34.37 12.12 -5.74
C VAL A 152 33.76 10.72 -5.64
N GLY A 153 32.49 10.65 -5.24
CA GLY A 153 31.72 9.39 -5.19
C GLY A 153 30.23 9.64 -5.28
N THR A 154 29.53 8.67 -5.85
CA THR A 154 28.04 8.62 -5.81
C THR A 154 27.58 7.62 -4.77
N ILE A 155 26.47 7.95 -4.09
CA ILE A 155 26.02 7.24 -2.91
C ILE A 155 24.51 7.01 -2.91
N GLN A 156 24.11 6.02 -2.11
CA GLN A 156 22.74 5.84 -1.64
C GLN A 156 22.69 6.02 -0.12
N SER A 157 21.60 6.57 0.37
CA SER A 157 21.36 6.77 1.80
C SER A 157 20.12 6.01 2.27
N SER A 158 20.25 5.30 3.40
CA SER A 158 19.12 4.61 4.02
C SER A 158 18.06 5.55 4.57
N SER A 159 18.40 6.82 4.80
CA SER A 159 17.44 7.86 5.20
C SER A 159 16.58 8.36 4.03
N TYR A 160 17.03 8.18 2.79
CA TYR A 160 16.38 8.69 1.57
C TYR A 160 16.22 7.59 0.53
N ILE A 161 15.48 6.54 0.89
CA ILE A 161 15.26 5.37 0.01
C ILE A 161 14.11 5.54 -0.97
N TYR A 162 13.28 6.58 -0.83
CA TYR A 162 12.10 6.83 -1.64
C TYR A 162 12.33 7.99 -2.61
N GLU A 163 11.70 7.95 -3.78
CA GLU A 163 11.78 9.02 -4.78
C GLU A 163 11.34 10.36 -4.19
N ASN A 164 10.25 10.36 -3.40
CA ASN A 164 9.88 11.51 -2.57
C ASN A 164 10.71 11.50 -1.28
N LYS A 165 11.73 12.35 -1.23
CA LYS A 165 12.68 12.43 -0.11
C LYS A 165 12.15 13.23 1.07
N GLY A 166 10.93 13.77 0.97
CA GLY A 166 10.33 14.64 1.95
C GLY A 166 10.38 16.10 1.50
N ILE A 167 10.39 16.99 2.47
CA ILE A 167 10.08 18.36 2.23
C ILE A 167 11.10 19.27 2.87
N THR A 168 11.22 20.45 2.29
CA THR A 168 12.17 21.50 2.65
C THR A 168 11.47 22.84 2.73
N THR A 169 12.17 23.84 3.24
CA THR A 169 11.73 25.23 3.29
C THR A 169 12.30 26.08 2.16
N VAL A 170 13.07 25.45 1.25
CA VAL A 170 13.66 26.12 0.10
C VAL A 170 13.06 25.59 -1.20
N GLY A 171 13.12 26.39 -2.26
CA GLY A 171 12.60 26.02 -3.56
C GLY A 171 11.08 25.89 -3.61
N ASP A 172 10.60 24.87 -4.30
CA ASP A 172 9.17 24.54 -4.43
C ASP A 172 8.61 23.79 -3.21
N GLY A 173 9.42 23.62 -2.17
CA GLY A 173 9.05 22.93 -0.95
C GLY A 173 9.25 21.40 -0.99
N LYS A 174 9.85 20.84 -2.04
CA LYS A 174 10.22 19.43 -2.13
C LYS A 174 11.72 19.27 -2.06
N LEU A 175 12.17 18.24 -1.39
CA LEU A 175 13.57 17.86 -1.39
C LEU A 175 13.88 17.01 -2.63
N ASP A 176 14.66 17.59 -3.56
CA ASP A 176 15.00 16.93 -4.81
C ASP A 176 16.15 15.95 -4.67
N SER A 177 17.19 16.34 -3.92
CA SER A 177 18.37 15.50 -3.73
C SER A 177 19.09 15.79 -2.42
N PHE A 178 20.18 15.04 -2.20
CA PHE A 178 21.04 15.21 -1.03
C PHE A 178 22.52 15.14 -1.42
N LEU A 179 23.32 15.84 -0.63
CA LEU A 179 24.77 15.92 -0.76
C LEU A 179 25.41 15.66 0.60
N TYR A 180 26.43 14.84 0.67
CA TYR A 180 27.20 14.61 1.89
C TYR A 180 28.58 15.21 1.79
N VAL A 181 28.96 15.98 2.82
CA VAL A 181 30.28 16.59 2.95
C VAL A 181 30.98 16.11 4.22
N PRO A 182 32.32 16.21 4.29
CA PRO A 182 33.05 15.91 5.53
C PRO A 182 32.53 16.73 6.71
N LYS A 183 32.41 16.12 7.88
CA LYS A 183 31.92 16.77 9.10
C LYS A 183 32.77 17.97 9.48
N ASP A 184 34.08 17.91 9.25
CA ASP A 184 35.04 18.99 9.53
C ASP A 184 34.87 20.23 8.64
N ASN A 185 34.10 20.13 7.56
CA ASN A 185 33.77 21.25 6.70
C ASN A 185 32.76 22.22 7.30
N PHE A 186 31.96 21.76 8.26
CA PHE A 186 31.01 22.62 8.94
C PHE A 186 31.74 23.59 9.90
N LYS A 187 31.29 24.83 9.93
CA LYS A 187 31.84 25.91 10.80
C LYS A 187 30.94 26.29 12.00
N LEU A 188 29.93 25.45 12.26
CA LEU A 188 29.00 25.63 13.36
C LEU A 188 29.60 25.13 14.67
N ASP A 189 29.40 25.87 15.74
CA ASP A 189 29.83 25.55 17.11
C ASP A 189 28.82 24.65 17.85
N TYR A 190 27.74 24.26 17.20
CA TYR A 190 26.66 23.41 17.72
C TYR A 190 26.23 22.45 16.67
N TYR A 191 25.74 21.27 17.09
CA TYR A 191 25.14 20.29 16.19
C TYR A 191 23.73 20.71 15.80
N THR A 192 23.35 20.51 14.54
CA THR A 192 21.97 20.70 14.08
C THR A 192 21.12 19.46 14.36
N GLU A 193 21.76 18.30 14.41
CA GLU A 193 21.11 17.01 14.63
C GLU A 193 21.97 16.13 15.54
N ILE A 194 21.33 15.32 16.40
CA ILE A 194 21.99 14.21 17.13
C ILE A 194 21.25 12.91 16.78
N TYR A 195 22.01 11.90 16.40
CA TYR A 195 21.52 10.57 16.06
C TYR A 195 21.78 9.59 17.21
N LEU A 196 20.80 8.69 17.45
CA LEU A 196 20.85 7.70 18.50
C LEU A 196 20.58 6.31 17.96
N LEU A 197 21.29 5.32 18.50
CA LEU A 197 20.98 3.89 18.33
C LEU A 197 20.55 3.28 19.66
N VAL A 198 19.44 2.54 19.64
CA VAL A 198 18.90 1.85 20.81
C VAL A 198 19.57 0.47 20.95
N ASP A 199 19.94 0.11 22.20
CA ASP A 199 20.58 -1.18 22.44
C ASP A 199 19.62 -2.34 22.18
N GLY A 200 20.06 -3.27 21.34
CA GLY A 200 19.26 -4.43 20.93
C GLY A 200 18.30 -4.19 19.78
N ALA A 201 18.05 -2.95 19.35
CA ALA A 201 17.17 -2.64 18.24
C ALA A 201 17.56 -3.38 16.96
N LYS A 202 18.86 -3.48 16.66
CA LYS A 202 19.38 -4.27 15.52
C LYS A 202 19.13 -5.78 15.57
N LYS A 203 18.66 -6.32 16.70
CA LYS A 203 18.37 -7.76 16.83
C LYS A 203 16.92 -8.10 16.58
N VAL A 204 16.08 -7.13 16.45
CA VAL A 204 14.64 -7.22 16.18
C VAL A 204 14.34 -6.56 14.86
N LEU A 205 13.29 -7.04 14.20
CA LEU A 205 12.87 -6.47 12.92
C LEU A 205 12.34 -5.05 13.14
N SER A 206 12.84 -4.09 12.38
CA SER A 206 12.52 -2.65 12.49
C SER A 206 11.03 -2.31 12.41
N TYR A 207 10.23 -3.18 11.81
CA TYR A 207 8.77 -3.01 11.66
C TYR A 207 7.96 -3.98 12.54
N SER A 208 8.55 -4.41 13.65
CA SER A 208 7.88 -5.30 14.60
C SER A 208 7.39 -4.54 15.83
N SER A 209 6.33 -5.06 16.45
CA SER A 209 5.85 -4.51 17.73
C SER A 209 6.91 -4.58 18.84
N GLU A 210 7.87 -5.49 18.72
CA GLU A 210 8.99 -5.61 19.68
C GLU A 210 9.97 -4.44 19.53
N TYR A 211 10.21 -4.00 18.28
CA TYR A 211 10.97 -2.78 18.00
C TYR A 211 10.21 -1.54 18.51
N ASP A 212 8.92 -1.42 18.20
CA ASP A 212 8.10 -0.30 18.64
C ASP A 212 8.05 -0.18 20.16
N ASP A 213 7.96 -1.31 20.89
CA ASP A 213 8.01 -1.36 22.34
C ASP A 213 9.37 -0.88 22.89
N MET A 214 10.47 -1.16 22.19
CA MET A 214 11.82 -0.72 22.58
C MET A 214 11.97 0.78 22.35
N ILE A 215 11.51 1.27 21.19
CA ILE A 215 11.53 2.69 20.86
C ILE A 215 10.67 3.48 21.86
N ALA A 216 9.44 3.04 22.14
CA ALA A 216 8.56 3.70 23.09
C ALA A 216 9.15 3.78 24.52
N LYS A 217 9.85 2.73 24.98
CA LYS A 217 10.54 2.76 26.27
C LYS A 217 11.70 3.74 26.30
N THR A 218 12.43 3.85 25.20
CA THR A 218 13.54 4.79 25.06
C THR A 218 13.03 6.22 24.93
N ASP A 219 11.95 6.42 24.16
CA ASP A 219 11.27 7.72 24.04
C ASP A 219 10.86 8.26 25.40
N GLN A 220 10.27 7.41 26.27
CA GLN A 220 9.89 7.82 27.61
C GLN A 220 11.09 8.36 28.42
N LYS A 221 12.26 7.72 28.33
CA LYS A 221 13.48 8.19 28.98
C LYS A 221 14.00 9.50 28.39
N LEU A 222 13.91 9.62 27.05
CA LEU A 222 14.28 10.86 26.36
C LEU A 222 13.33 12.00 26.72
N GLN A 223 12.04 11.73 26.86
CA GLN A 223 11.06 12.72 27.32
C GLN A 223 11.33 13.18 28.78
N GLU A 224 11.91 12.34 29.61
CA GLU A 224 12.33 12.69 30.98
C GLU A 224 13.61 13.54 30.98
N LEU A 225 14.56 13.27 30.06
CA LEU A 225 15.80 14.02 29.92
C LEU A 225 15.60 15.39 29.27
N LYS A 226 14.71 15.46 28.27
CA LYS A 226 14.42 16.63 27.44
C LYS A 226 14.28 17.92 28.26
N PRO A 227 13.38 18.05 29.26
CA PRO A 227 13.22 19.29 30.01
C PRO A 227 14.44 19.67 30.81
N LEU A 228 15.26 18.68 31.21
CA LEU A 228 16.51 18.93 31.95
C LEU A 228 17.55 19.57 31.02
N ARG A 229 17.71 19.08 29.83
CA ARG A 229 18.66 19.58 28.84
C ARG A 229 18.21 20.91 28.23
N GLU A 230 16.94 21.05 27.93
CA GLU A 230 16.35 22.32 27.50
C GLU A 230 16.61 23.40 28.56
N THR A 231 16.44 23.06 29.83
CA THR A 231 16.73 23.98 30.95
C THR A 231 18.22 24.28 31.07
N ALA A 232 19.07 23.25 30.99
CA ALA A 232 20.52 23.45 31.07
C ALA A 232 21.06 24.32 29.92
N ARG A 233 20.56 24.05 28.69
CA ARG A 233 20.92 24.88 27.51
C ARG A 233 20.45 26.34 27.65
N TYR A 234 19.24 26.51 28.17
CA TYR A 234 18.69 27.80 28.51
C TYR A 234 19.57 28.55 29.53
N GLU A 235 19.99 27.86 30.60
CA GLU A 235 20.87 28.41 31.62
C GLU A 235 22.26 28.78 31.04
N GLU A 236 22.80 27.98 30.14
CA GLU A 236 24.04 28.28 29.41
C GLU A 236 23.90 29.53 28.54
N ILE A 237 22.82 29.66 27.78
CA ILE A 237 22.53 30.83 26.96
C ILE A 237 22.35 32.08 27.86
N LEU A 238 21.59 31.93 28.97
CA LEU A 238 21.42 32.97 29.96
C LEU A 238 22.75 33.35 30.59
N LYS A 239 23.57 32.41 30.98
CA LYS A 239 24.88 32.62 31.56
C LYS A 239 25.80 33.33 30.58
N GLU A 240 25.86 32.90 29.33
CA GLU A 240 26.62 33.60 28.29
C GLU A 240 26.12 35.03 28.07
N ALA A 241 24.80 35.24 28.12
CA ALA A 241 24.20 36.55 28.02
C ALA A 241 24.48 37.39 29.26
N MET A 242 24.41 36.80 30.47
CA MET A 242 24.76 37.46 31.72
C MET A 242 26.26 37.78 31.81
N ASP A 243 27.13 36.88 31.39
CA ASP A 243 28.58 37.10 31.32
C ASP A 243 28.91 38.23 30.32
N LYS A 244 28.16 38.31 29.20
CA LYS A 244 28.29 39.45 28.27
C LYS A 244 27.79 40.75 28.87
N VAL A 245 26.67 40.72 29.62
CA VAL A 245 26.19 41.89 30.35
C VAL A 245 27.19 42.31 31.43
N ALA A 246 27.73 41.34 32.20
CA ALA A 246 28.76 41.61 33.19
C ALA A 246 30.06 42.17 32.57
N SER A 247 30.41 41.71 31.38
CA SER A 247 31.52 42.25 30.61
C SER A 247 31.25 43.69 30.19
N ALA A 248 30.02 43.97 29.71
CA ALA A 248 29.57 45.30 29.34
C ALA A 248 29.51 46.25 30.56
N GLU A 249 29.14 45.73 31.78
CA GLU A 249 29.22 46.47 33.01
C GLU A 249 30.67 46.84 33.39
N ASN A 250 31.59 45.91 33.22
CA ASN A 250 33.01 46.17 33.44
C ASN A 250 33.56 47.18 32.43
N GLU A 251 33.19 46.99 31.18
CA GLU A 251 33.53 47.92 30.11
C GLU A 251 32.88 49.30 30.32
N LEU A 252 31.63 49.36 30.82
CA LEU A 252 30.95 50.55 31.17
C LEU A 252 31.67 51.30 32.33
N ASN A 253 32.21 50.59 33.34
CA ASN A 253 32.97 51.08 34.37
C ASN A 253 34.33 51.69 33.90
N ASP A 254 34.99 51.02 33.03
CA ASP A 254 36.14 51.47 32.28
C ASP A 254 35.77 52.65 31.36
N VAL A 255 34.55 52.68 30.89
CA VAL A 255 33.96 53.71 30.01
C VAL A 255 33.54 54.98 30.77
N LYS A 256 33.14 54.88 32.06
CA LYS A 256 32.98 56.09 32.91
C LYS A 256 34.21 56.99 32.90
N THR A 257 35.34 56.42 32.55
CA THR A 257 36.61 57.15 32.55
C THR A 257 37.08 57.63 31.18
N THR A 258 36.52 57.16 30.09
CA THR A 258 37.16 57.32 28.76
C THR A 258 36.27 57.66 27.57
N ASN A 259 35.07 58.21 27.73
CA ASN A 259 34.33 58.76 26.59
C ASN A 259 33.48 57.80 25.70
N GLU A 260 32.99 58.44 24.65
CA GLU A 260 32.04 57.89 23.61
C GLU A 260 32.35 56.50 23.00
N ALA A 261 33.62 56.07 23.06
CA ALA A 261 33.98 54.74 22.47
C ALA A 261 33.28 53.62 23.18
N LYS A 262 32.92 53.74 24.43
CA LYS A 262 32.30 52.69 25.23
C LYS A 262 30.77 52.63 25.08
N LEU A 263 30.16 53.79 24.77
CA LEU A 263 28.74 53.79 24.35
C LEU A 263 28.55 53.07 23.01
N ASN A 264 29.50 53.24 22.09
CA ASN A 264 29.51 52.48 20.82
C ASN A 264 29.71 50.97 21.04
N GLU A 265 30.45 50.58 22.06
CA GLU A 265 30.66 49.16 22.41
C GLU A 265 29.42 48.53 23.06
N ALA A 266 28.67 49.31 23.86
CA ALA A 266 27.37 48.86 24.38
C ALA A 266 26.32 48.74 23.27
N LEU A 267 26.32 49.66 22.29
CA LEU A 267 25.47 49.58 21.11
C LEU A 267 25.80 48.34 20.24
N THR A 268 27.10 48.04 20.14
CA THR A 268 27.56 46.83 19.42
C THR A 268 27.03 45.53 20.08
N THR A 269 26.92 45.55 21.41
CA THR A 269 26.39 44.41 22.18
C THR A 269 24.88 44.20 21.93
N LEU A 270 24.10 45.29 21.87
CA LEU A 270 22.67 45.25 21.54
C LEU A 270 22.43 44.76 20.12
N ASN A 271 23.25 45.25 19.16
CA ASN A 271 23.19 44.78 17.78
C ASN A 271 23.48 43.28 17.64
N SER A 272 24.44 42.78 18.41
CA SER A 272 24.74 41.33 18.40
C SER A 272 23.60 40.48 18.97
N ASN A 273 22.85 41.01 19.95
CA ASN A 273 21.66 40.33 20.47
C ASN A 273 20.53 40.30 19.45
N LYS A 274 20.36 41.38 18.69
CA LYS A 274 19.43 41.45 17.56
C LYS A 274 19.76 40.41 16.51
N ILE A 275 21.02 40.33 16.07
CA ILE A 275 21.47 39.34 15.10
C ILE A 275 21.13 37.93 15.59
N ARG A 276 21.38 37.61 16.86
CA ARG A 276 21.09 36.32 17.46
C ARG A 276 19.60 36.01 17.50
N LEU A 277 18.77 37.03 17.80
CA LEU A 277 17.32 36.89 17.76
C LEU A 277 16.80 36.69 16.31
N ASP A 278 17.36 37.42 15.36
CA ASP A 278 17.04 37.28 13.94
C ASP A 278 17.41 35.86 13.40
N GLU A 279 18.58 35.34 13.81
CA GLU A 279 18.99 33.98 13.49
C GLU A 279 18.08 32.91 14.13
N ALA A 280 17.71 33.13 15.41
CA ALA A 280 16.79 32.25 16.10
C ALA A 280 15.38 32.27 15.48
N SER A 281 14.92 33.46 15.04
CA SER A 281 13.65 33.61 14.30
C SER A 281 13.67 32.87 12.97
N THR A 282 14.76 33.01 12.25
CA THR A 282 14.95 32.29 10.99
C THR A 282 14.90 30.76 11.21
N SER A 283 15.60 30.28 12.23
CA SER A 283 15.61 28.86 12.60
C SER A 283 14.22 28.36 13.01
N TYR A 284 13.48 29.15 13.78
CA TYR A 284 12.09 28.83 14.15
C TYR A 284 11.19 28.73 12.92
N ASN A 285 11.23 29.71 12.01
CA ASN A 285 10.41 29.74 10.81
C ASN A 285 10.70 28.53 9.90
N ASN A 286 11.99 28.17 9.79
CA ASN A 286 12.40 27.00 9.04
C ASN A 286 11.84 25.68 9.64
N ASN A 287 11.88 25.57 10.97
CA ASN A 287 11.35 24.38 11.64
C ASN A 287 9.82 24.28 11.54
N LEU A 288 9.12 25.41 11.61
CA LEU A 288 7.67 25.49 11.45
C LEU A 288 7.25 25.08 10.03
N ALA A 289 7.93 25.64 9.02
CA ALA A 289 7.64 25.30 7.63
C ALA A 289 7.87 23.81 7.38
N ARG A 290 8.98 23.26 7.90
CA ARG A 290 9.30 21.84 7.79
C ARG A 290 8.28 20.95 8.48
N LEU A 291 7.80 21.33 9.67
CA LEU A 291 6.76 20.57 10.37
C LEU A 291 5.45 20.54 9.58
N ASN A 292 5.01 21.73 9.09
CA ASN A 292 3.77 21.82 8.31
C ASN A 292 3.84 20.98 7.05
N GLN A 293 4.96 20.99 6.40
CA GLN A 293 5.20 20.26 5.20
C GLN A 293 5.31 18.74 5.48
N THR A 294 6.02 18.32 6.54
CA THR A 294 6.05 16.91 6.95
C THR A 294 4.64 16.42 7.26
N LYS A 295 3.82 17.27 7.90
CA LYS A 295 2.41 16.99 8.15
C LYS A 295 1.68 16.69 6.85
N GLU A 296 1.71 17.63 5.91
CA GLU A 296 0.98 17.53 4.65
C GLU A 296 1.40 16.29 3.84
N THR A 297 2.71 16.03 3.82
CA THR A 297 3.24 14.85 3.13
C THR A 297 2.82 13.56 3.83
N THR A 298 3.02 13.47 5.14
CA THR A 298 2.71 12.24 5.88
C THR A 298 1.20 11.97 5.95
N GLU A 299 0.39 13.03 6.15
CA GLU A 299 -1.07 12.90 6.09
C GLU A 299 -1.53 12.49 4.69
N THR A 300 -0.90 13.05 3.64
CA THR A 300 -1.18 12.65 2.27
C THR A 300 -0.75 11.21 2.00
N GLU A 301 0.41 10.80 2.49
CA GLU A 301 0.90 9.42 2.35
C GLU A 301 0.05 8.42 3.11
N LEU A 302 -0.33 8.75 4.34
CA LEU A 302 -1.27 7.96 5.13
C LEU A 302 -2.63 7.84 4.43
N ASN A 303 -3.16 8.99 3.95
CA ASN A 303 -4.40 9.04 3.21
C ASN A 303 -4.32 8.22 1.92
N ASN A 304 -3.20 8.33 1.22
CA ASN A 304 -2.94 7.54 0.02
C ASN A 304 -2.81 6.05 0.32
N GLY A 305 -2.16 5.73 1.44
CA GLY A 305 -2.08 4.35 1.92
C GLY A 305 -3.46 3.78 2.24
N PHE A 306 -4.25 4.53 2.96
CA PHE A 306 -5.64 4.16 3.27
C PHE A 306 -6.51 4.09 2.03
N GLN A 307 -6.29 4.95 1.07
CA GLN A 307 -6.97 4.94 -0.21
C GLN A 307 -6.56 3.73 -1.05
N ALA A 308 -5.27 3.52 -1.22
CA ALA A 308 -4.78 2.37 -1.95
C ALA A 308 -5.23 1.04 -1.32
N LEU A 309 -5.28 1.01 0.03
CA LEU A 309 -5.84 -0.12 0.75
C LEU A 309 -7.34 -0.29 0.49
N ASN A 310 -8.12 0.80 0.44
CA ASN A 310 -9.55 0.76 0.16
C ASN A 310 -9.85 0.40 -1.30
N GLU A 311 -9.03 0.91 -2.22
CA GLU A 311 -9.06 0.53 -3.62
C GLU A 311 -8.78 -0.97 -3.75
N ALA A 312 -7.70 -1.43 -3.14
CA ALA A 312 -7.35 -2.84 -3.12
C ALA A 312 -8.44 -3.73 -2.49
N LYS A 313 -9.06 -3.26 -1.41
CA LYS A 313 -10.20 -3.93 -0.75
C LYS A 313 -11.47 -3.94 -1.60
N ASN A 314 -11.76 -2.88 -2.35
CA ASN A 314 -12.90 -2.82 -3.26
C ASN A 314 -12.69 -3.70 -4.50
N GLU A 315 -11.49 -3.67 -5.06
CA GLU A 315 -11.08 -4.52 -6.15
C GLU A 315 -11.15 -5.99 -5.75
N PHE A 316 -10.65 -6.30 -4.55
CA PHE A 316 -10.73 -7.64 -3.99
C PHE A 316 -12.19 -8.07 -3.78
N ASN A 317 -13.04 -7.18 -3.25
CA ASN A 317 -14.47 -7.46 -3.06
C ASN A 317 -15.24 -7.55 -4.39
N GLN A 318 -14.88 -6.74 -5.40
CA GLN A 318 -15.38 -6.87 -6.77
C GLN A 318 -14.90 -8.15 -7.42
N ALA A 319 -13.64 -8.54 -7.17
CA ALA A 319 -13.09 -9.78 -7.64
C ALA A 319 -13.82 -10.97 -7.02
N LEU A 320 -14.03 -10.94 -5.71
CA LEU A 320 -14.85 -11.93 -5.02
C LEU A 320 -16.30 -11.95 -5.54
N ALA A 321 -16.93 -10.79 -5.68
CA ALA A 321 -18.28 -10.66 -6.18
C ALA A 321 -18.42 -11.12 -7.64
N SER A 322 -17.42 -10.79 -8.48
CA SER A 322 -17.37 -11.22 -9.88
C SER A 322 -17.13 -12.72 -10.04
N ALA A 323 -16.42 -13.31 -9.09
CA ALA A 323 -16.25 -14.77 -8.99
C ALA A 323 -17.42 -15.46 -8.28
N GLY A 324 -18.40 -14.72 -7.78
CA GLY A 324 -19.50 -15.25 -6.98
C GLY A 324 -19.07 -15.87 -5.66
N LEU A 325 -17.96 -15.39 -5.13
CA LEU A 325 -17.35 -15.92 -3.92
C LEU A 325 -17.50 -14.91 -2.78
N SER A 326 -17.38 -15.39 -1.58
CA SER A 326 -17.26 -14.60 -0.35
C SER A 326 -15.92 -14.91 0.31
N VAL A 327 -15.45 -14.06 1.18
CA VAL A 327 -14.21 -14.34 1.95
C VAL A 327 -14.30 -15.71 2.63
N ASP A 328 -15.45 -16.01 3.25
CA ASP A 328 -15.69 -17.27 3.94
C ASP A 328 -15.77 -18.48 2.97
N SER A 329 -16.08 -18.23 1.71
CA SER A 329 -16.15 -19.28 0.70
C SER A 329 -14.82 -19.56 -0.01
N LEU A 330 -13.81 -18.70 0.16
CA LEU A 330 -12.52 -18.83 -0.54
C LEU A 330 -11.81 -20.15 -0.19
N GLN A 331 -11.66 -20.44 1.11
CA GLN A 331 -11.00 -21.67 1.54
C GLN A 331 -11.79 -22.92 1.12
N PRO A 332 -13.11 -23.02 1.35
CA PRO A 332 -13.90 -24.13 0.84
C PRO A 332 -13.85 -24.29 -0.68
N THR A 333 -13.76 -23.19 -1.43
CA THR A 333 -13.63 -23.25 -2.90
C THR A 333 -12.26 -23.75 -3.32
N LEU A 334 -11.19 -23.31 -2.65
CA LEU A 334 -9.84 -23.83 -2.87
C LEU A 334 -9.76 -25.33 -2.59
N ASP A 335 -10.39 -25.76 -1.50
CA ASP A 335 -10.46 -27.16 -1.11
C ASP A 335 -11.19 -28.02 -2.18
N THR A 336 -12.26 -27.45 -2.71
CA THR A 336 -13.03 -28.07 -3.80
C THR A 336 -12.22 -28.16 -5.09
N LEU A 337 -11.52 -27.08 -5.45
CA LEU A 337 -10.63 -27.04 -6.61
C LEU A 337 -9.48 -28.05 -6.49
N ASN A 338 -8.87 -28.15 -5.32
CA ASN A 338 -7.83 -29.12 -5.05
C ASN A 338 -8.34 -30.55 -5.23
N SER A 339 -9.57 -30.82 -4.76
CA SER A 339 -10.21 -32.09 -4.94
C SER A 339 -10.45 -32.42 -6.43
N ASN A 340 -11.02 -31.46 -7.15
CA ASN A 340 -11.34 -31.63 -8.56
C ASN A 340 -10.07 -31.79 -9.42
N ILE A 341 -9.02 -31.08 -9.09
CA ILE A 341 -7.71 -31.20 -9.74
C ILE A 341 -7.13 -32.60 -9.50
N ALA A 342 -7.15 -33.08 -8.25
CA ALA A 342 -6.66 -34.41 -7.90
C ALA A 342 -7.43 -35.52 -8.64
N ASP A 343 -8.74 -35.36 -8.76
CA ASP A 343 -9.59 -36.31 -9.48
C ASP A 343 -9.30 -36.29 -10.98
N LEU A 344 -9.01 -35.15 -11.57
CA LEU A 344 -8.65 -35.04 -12.98
C LEU A 344 -7.22 -35.54 -13.27
N GLU A 345 -6.27 -35.27 -12.41
CA GLU A 345 -4.91 -35.78 -12.52
C GLU A 345 -4.91 -37.29 -12.51
N LYS A 346 -5.74 -37.88 -11.65
CA LYS A 346 -5.93 -39.34 -11.59
C LYS A 346 -6.64 -39.91 -12.84
N GLN A 347 -7.51 -39.13 -13.46
CA GLN A 347 -8.15 -39.53 -14.71
C GLN A 347 -7.18 -39.48 -15.91
N LEU A 348 -6.23 -38.53 -15.86
CA LEU A 348 -5.20 -38.39 -16.89
C LEU A 348 -4.10 -39.45 -16.81
N GLU A 349 -3.83 -40.03 -15.62
CA GLU A 349 -2.83 -41.10 -15.44
C GLU A 349 -3.11 -42.39 -16.22
N GLY A 350 -4.37 -42.61 -16.60
CA GLY A 350 -4.78 -43.82 -17.35
C GLY A 350 -4.89 -43.61 -18.84
N LEU A 351 -4.59 -42.43 -19.38
CA LEU A 351 -4.84 -42.10 -20.77
C LEU A 351 -3.57 -42.02 -21.60
N ASP A 352 -3.66 -42.47 -22.82
CA ASP A 352 -2.57 -42.30 -23.80
C ASP A 352 -2.39 -40.79 -24.10
N GLN A 353 -1.17 -40.31 -23.89
CA GLN A 353 -0.79 -38.90 -24.07
C GLN A 353 -1.05 -38.35 -25.48
N THR A 354 -1.35 -39.24 -26.42
CA THR A 354 -1.59 -38.88 -27.81
C THR A 354 -3.10 -38.87 -28.16
N SER A 355 -3.97 -39.12 -27.20
CA SER A 355 -5.42 -39.15 -27.44
C SER A 355 -6.04 -37.75 -27.30
N SER A 356 -6.97 -37.39 -28.13
CA SER A 356 -7.70 -36.13 -28.08
C SER A 356 -8.45 -35.93 -26.75
N LEU A 357 -8.72 -37.03 -26.05
CA LEU A 357 -9.32 -37.00 -24.73
C LEU A 357 -8.28 -36.57 -23.66
N TYR A 358 -7.02 -37.00 -23.78
CA TYR A 358 -5.93 -36.55 -22.92
C TYR A 358 -5.69 -35.04 -23.06
N GLU A 359 -5.68 -34.52 -24.30
CA GLU A 359 -5.51 -33.10 -24.55
C GLU A 359 -6.66 -32.26 -23.96
N THR A 360 -7.90 -32.74 -24.07
CA THR A 360 -9.06 -32.03 -23.53
C THR A 360 -9.05 -32.00 -22.00
N LEU A 361 -8.79 -33.16 -21.37
CA LEU A 361 -8.72 -33.26 -19.92
C LEU A 361 -7.50 -32.52 -19.36
N ASN A 362 -6.38 -32.55 -20.07
CA ASN A 362 -5.18 -31.78 -19.65
C ASN A 362 -5.37 -30.27 -19.82
N ALA A 363 -6.14 -29.81 -20.79
CA ALA A 363 -6.53 -28.43 -20.90
C ALA A 363 -7.49 -28.03 -19.78
N THR A 364 -8.47 -28.84 -19.44
CA THR A 364 -9.37 -28.62 -18.31
C THR A 364 -8.61 -28.65 -16.97
N LEU A 365 -7.63 -29.57 -16.86
CA LEU A 365 -6.73 -29.59 -15.71
C LEU A 365 -5.90 -28.29 -15.60
N THR A 366 -5.43 -27.81 -16.74
CA THR A 366 -4.66 -26.55 -16.78
C THR A 366 -5.54 -25.39 -16.35
N GLU A 367 -6.77 -25.33 -16.83
CA GLU A 367 -7.75 -24.32 -16.46
C GLU A 367 -8.12 -24.38 -14.95
N LEU A 368 -8.29 -25.59 -14.42
CA LEU A 368 -8.55 -25.76 -12.99
C LEU A 368 -7.33 -25.38 -12.13
N LYS A 369 -6.11 -25.66 -12.59
CA LYS A 369 -4.87 -25.25 -11.95
C LYS A 369 -4.71 -23.73 -11.99
N GLU A 370 -5.13 -23.11 -13.07
CA GLU A 370 -5.18 -21.66 -13.20
C GLU A 370 -6.23 -21.05 -12.26
N ASN A 371 -7.40 -21.65 -12.18
CA ASN A 371 -8.45 -21.25 -11.25
C ASN A 371 -8.05 -21.45 -9.79
N LYS A 372 -7.36 -22.55 -9.48
CA LYS A 372 -6.76 -22.77 -8.16
C LYS A 372 -5.75 -21.66 -7.81
N ALA A 373 -4.82 -21.39 -8.71
CA ALA A 373 -3.83 -20.32 -8.51
C ALA A 373 -4.49 -18.95 -8.28
N ASN A 374 -5.63 -18.71 -8.95
CA ASN A 374 -6.42 -17.51 -8.75
C ASN A 374 -7.06 -17.45 -7.36
N ILE A 375 -7.61 -18.56 -6.86
CA ILE A 375 -8.17 -18.63 -5.50
C ILE A 375 -7.08 -18.50 -4.44
N GLU A 376 -5.95 -19.15 -4.62
CA GLU A 376 -4.81 -19.03 -3.70
C GLU A 376 -4.30 -17.60 -3.65
N THR A 377 -4.33 -16.90 -4.80
CA THR A 377 -4.01 -15.47 -4.88
C THR A 377 -5.03 -14.64 -4.10
N LEU A 378 -6.31 -14.94 -4.22
CA LEU A 378 -7.36 -14.23 -3.51
C LEU A 378 -7.24 -14.43 -1.98
N ILE A 379 -6.92 -15.64 -1.52
CA ILE A 379 -6.69 -15.93 -0.11
C ILE A 379 -5.49 -15.13 0.43
N ALA A 380 -4.38 -15.16 -0.29
CA ALA A 380 -3.19 -14.41 0.07
C ALA A 380 -3.47 -12.89 0.11
N THR A 381 -4.23 -12.40 -0.87
CA THR A 381 -4.61 -11.00 -0.95
C THR A 381 -5.46 -10.57 0.26
N ASN A 382 -6.43 -11.40 0.69
CA ASN A 382 -7.25 -11.05 1.87
C ASN A 382 -6.40 -10.91 3.14
N GLN A 383 -5.46 -11.81 3.32
CA GLN A 383 -4.59 -11.80 4.50
C GLN A 383 -3.72 -10.55 4.55
N THR A 384 -3.18 -10.20 3.39
CA THR A 384 -2.38 -8.98 3.24
C THR A 384 -3.20 -7.72 3.49
N LEU A 385 -4.46 -7.65 3.03
CA LEU A 385 -5.32 -6.49 3.25
C LEU A 385 -5.62 -6.23 4.74
N ILE A 386 -5.76 -7.29 5.54
CA ILE A 386 -5.99 -7.18 7.00
C ILE A 386 -4.72 -6.68 7.73
N GLU A 387 -3.56 -7.18 7.34
CA GLU A 387 -2.30 -6.75 7.96
C GLU A 387 -1.94 -5.31 7.62
N GLN A 388 -2.25 -4.87 6.38
CA GLN A 388 -2.11 -3.48 5.99
C GLN A 388 -3.02 -2.54 6.77
N GLU A 389 -4.29 -2.93 6.96
CA GLU A 389 -5.23 -2.13 7.74
C GLU A 389 -4.72 -1.87 9.15
N THR A 390 -4.23 -2.93 9.79
CA THR A 390 -3.65 -2.85 11.14
C THR A 390 -2.43 -1.93 11.16
N THR A 391 -1.61 -2.03 10.13
CA THR A 391 -0.37 -1.26 10.02
C THR A 391 -0.62 0.21 9.74
N LEU A 392 -1.54 0.50 8.81
CA LEU A 392 -1.93 1.87 8.51
C LEU A 392 -2.56 2.56 9.71
N ASN A 393 -3.42 1.84 10.45
CA ASN A 393 -4.00 2.36 11.67
C ASN A 393 -2.93 2.67 12.71
N THR A 394 -1.99 1.74 12.92
CA THR A 394 -0.88 1.93 13.87
C THR A 394 0.03 3.10 13.44
N SER A 395 0.31 3.20 12.14
CA SER A 395 1.13 4.30 11.60
C SER A 395 0.43 5.66 11.73
N SER A 396 -0.89 5.68 11.49
CA SER A 396 -1.71 6.87 11.64
C SER A 396 -1.76 7.35 13.10
N GLU A 397 -1.93 6.41 14.04
CA GLU A 397 -1.91 6.73 15.47
C GLU A 397 -0.54 7.25 15.93
N ALA A 398 0.53 6.59 15.51
CA ALA A 398 1.90 7.00 15.81
C ALA A 398 2.20 8.40 15.25
N TRP A 399 1.80 8.65 13.99
CA TRP A 399 1.93 9.96 13.35
C TRP A 399 1.17 11.05 14.12
N ASN A 400 -0.10 10.81 14.45
CA ASN A 400 -0.92 11.78 15.17
C ASN A 400 -0.34 12.17 16.52
N GLN A 401 0.20 11.17 17.24
CA GLN A 401 0.90 11.40 18.50
C GLN A 401 2.17 12.25 18.29
N GLN A 402 2.95 11.90 17.26
CA GLN A 402 4.20 12.61 16.94
C GLN A 402 3.92 14.06 16.52
N TYR A 403 2.94 14.24 15.62
CA TYR A 403 2.54 15.57 15.16
C TYR A 403 2.06 16.46 16.30
N SER A 404 1.19 15.91 17.17
CA SER A 404 0.69 16.66 18.33
C SER A 404 1.79 17.13 19.27
N ARG A 405 2.79 16.27 19.50
CA ARG A 405 3.99 16.63 20.28
C ARG A 405 4.78 17.76 19.63
N SER A 406 5.03 17.61 18.31
CA SER A 406 5.82 18.60 17.57
C SER A 406 5.14 19.98 17.51
N VAL A 407 3.82 20.01 17.36
CA VAL A 407 3.03 21.25 17.41
C VAL A 407 3.13 21.92 18.77
N ALA A 408 2.98 21.16 19.85
CA ALA A 408 3.11 21.71 21.20
C ALA A 408 4.49 22.36 21.43
N GLN A 409 5.52 21.73 20.90
CA GLN A 409 6.90 22.19 20.99
C GLN A 409 7.16 23.50 20.21
N LEU A 410 6.60 23.58 18.98
CA LEU A 410 6.71 24.78 18.14
C LEU A 410 5.98 25.98 18.76
N ASN A 411 4.82 25.75 19.35
CA ASN A 411 4.06 26.81 20.00
C ASN A 411 4.86 27.44 21.17
N SER A 412 5.56 26.59 21.94
CA SER A 412 6.44 27.10 23.01
C SER A 412 7.61 27.89 22.45
N ALA A 413 8.20 27.46 21.34
CA ALA A 413 9.32 28.16 20.71
C ALA A 413 8.91 29.51 20.09
N LYS A 414 7.71 29.60 19.53
CA LYS A 414 7.17 30.86 19.00
C LYS A 414 7.01 31.90 20.10
N GLN A 415 6.46 31.48 21.24
CA GLN A 415 6.27 32.36 22.38
C GLN A 415 7.60 32.98 22.88
N ALA A 416 8.69 32.18 22.83
CA ALA A 416 10.04 32.62 23.13
C ALA A 416 10.57 33.73 22.22
N LEU A 417 10.40 33.55 20.93
CA LEU A 417 10.89 34.46 19.90
C LEU A 417 10.18 35.83 19.95
N ASP A 418 8.85 35.77 20.02
CA ASP A 418 8.04 37.00 20.05
C ASP A 418 8.41 37.85 21.26
N GLN A 419 8.64 37.21 22.40
CA GLN A 419 9.08 37.93 23.63
C GLN A 419 10.50 38.49 23.48
N GLY A 420 11.43 37.71 22.94
CA GLY A 420 12.81 38.17 22.72
C GLY A 420 12.93 39.38 21.80
N TYR A 421 12.10 39.46 20.75
CA TYR A 421 12.06 40.64 19.88
C TYR A 421 11.46 41.87 20.56
N GLN A 422 10.41 41.68 21.37
CA GLN A 422 9.87 42.77 22.18
C GLN A 422 10.92 43.31 23.18
N GLU A 423 11.62 42.40 23.84
CA GLU A 423 12.68 42.75 24.78
C GLU A 423 13.86 43.44 24.11
N LEU A 424 14.24 42.94 22.91
CA LEU A 424 15.31 43.56 22.12
C LEU A 424 14.93 44.95 21.62
N ASP A 425 13.70 45.12 21.15
CA ASP A 425 13.20 46.42 20.66
C ASP A 425 13.14 47.46 21.76
N GLN A 426 12.70 47.07 22.98
CA GLN A 426 12.74 47.92 24.17
C GLN A 426 14.18 48.35 24.48
N GLY A 427 15.14 47.44 24.48
CA GLY A 427 16.56 47.76 24.74
C GLY A 427 17.17 48.71 23.72
N TYR A 428 16.80 48.61 22.43
CA TYR A 428 17.25 49.58 21.42
C TYR A 428 16.61 50.94 21.59
N GLN A 429 15.36 51.05 21.97
CA GLN A 429 14.70 52.33 22.26
C GLN A 429 15.30 52.98 23.50
N GLU A 430 15.49 52.24 24.57
CA GLU A 430 16.10 52.74 25.81
C GLU A 430 17.54 53.21 25.60
N TYR A 431 18.31 52.50 24.77
CA TYR A 431 19.66 52.94 24.38
C TYR A 431 19.64 54.28 23.64
N ASN A 432 18.73 54.43 22.66
CA ASN A 432 18.63 55.67 21.88
C ASN A 432 18.20 56.84 22.72
N ASP A 433 17.29 56.65 23.67
CA ASP A 433 16.87 57.73 24.61
C ASP A 433 18.01 58.14 25.52
N ASN A 434 18.82 57.19 25.99
CA ASN A 434 19.96 57.48 26.83
C ASN A 434 21.19 57.98 26.07
N TYR A 435 21.36 57.58 24.81
CA TYR A 435 22.37 58.20 23.95
C TYR A 435 22.13 59.68 23.76
N ASN A 436 20.91 60.12 23.67
CA ASN A 436 20.52 61.52 23.59
C ASN A 436 20.67 62.26 24.95
N LEU A 437 20.53 61.56 26.06
CA LEU A 437 20.66 62.01 27.40
C LEU A 437 22.09 61.87 27.98
N TYR A 438 22.96 61.19 27.24
CA TYR A 438 24.32 60.80 27.63
C TYR A 438 25.19 61.92 28.09
N LEU A 439 25.05 63.08 27.51
CA LEU A 439 25.85 64.28 27.89
C LEU A 439 25.38 64.91 29.21
N GLU A 440 24.20 64.64 29.72
CA GLU A 440 23.57 65.17 30.87
C GLU A 440 23.52 64.31 32.12
N GLU A 441 23.39 62.94 31.91
CA GLU A 441 23.19 62.09 33.07
C GLU A 441 23.81 60.64 32.88
N ILE A 442 25.12 60.56 33.08
CA ILE A 442 25.86 59.25 33.09
C ILE A 442 25.27 58.26 34.11
N ALA A 443 24.62 58.78 35.17
CA ALA A 443 24.00 57.94 36.19
C ALA A 443 22.82 57.02 35.67
N LYS A 444 22.15 57.39 34.56
CA LYS A 444 21.03 56.56 33.97
C LYS A 444 21.49 55.31 33.28
N TYR A 445 22.75 55.29 32.87
CA TYR A 445 23.30 54.07 32.21
C TYR A 445 23.30 52.81 33.11
N GLU A 446 23.52 53.09 34.46
CA GLU A 446 23.49 51.97 35.42
C GLU A 446 22.07 51.32 35.54
N GLU A 447 21.02 52.13 35.41
CA GLU A 447 19.66 51.69 35.49
C GLU A 447 19.29 50.88 34.26
N GLU A 448 19.85 51.15 33.10
CA GLU A 448 19.55 50.47 31.86
C GLU A 448 20.29 49.17 31.70
N ILE A 449 21.52 49.04 32.17
CA ILE A 449 22.22 47.75 32.28
C ILE A 449 21.43 46.79 33.19
N ALA A 450 20.81 47.34 34.26
CA ALA A 450 19.97 46.53 35.13
C ALA A 450 18.70 46.04 34.41
N LYS A 451 18.09 46.89 33.56
CA LYS A 451 16.93 46.50 32.74
C LYS A 451 17.30 45.46 31.70
N ALA A 452 18.47 45.57 31.06
CA ALA A 452 18.96 44.55 30.12
C ALA A 452 19.11 43.17 30.78
N LYS A 453 19.48 43.12 32.08
CA LYS A 453 19.46 41.86 32.86
C LYS A 453 18.05 41.32 33.05
N GLU A 454 17.06 42.14 33.18
CA GLU A 454 15.66 41.71 33.27
C GLU A 454 15.15 41.18 31.95
N GLU A 455 15.57 41.74 30.82
CA GLU A 455 15.26 41.27 29.48
C GLU A 455 15.92 39.92 29.18
N ILE A 456 17.16 39.70 29.61
CA ILE A 456 17.84 38.40 29.52
C ILE A 456 17.04 37.31 30.25
N ASN A 457 16.41 37.65 31.37
CA ASN A 457 15.57 36.70 32.10
C ASN A 457 14.26 36.35 31.39
N LYS A 458 13.90 37.10 30.36
CA LYS A 458 12.71 36.84 29.52
C LYS A 458 13.03 36.02 28.27
N ILE A 459 14.28 35.60 28.04
CA ILE A 459 14.66 34.68 26.98
C ILE A 459 14.06 33.29 27.25
N GLU A 460 13.35 32.74 26.30
CA GLU A 460 12.64 31.48 26.50
C GLU A 460 13.47 30.23 26.17
N LYS A 461 12.98 29.05 26.58
CA LYS A 461 13.72 27.81 26.53
C LYS A 461 13.82 27.22 25.12
N PRO A 462 14.97 26.62 24.73
CA PRO A 462 15.05 25.81 23.54
C PRO A 462 14.11 24.60 23.64
N VAL A 463 13.68 24.07 22.49
CA VAL A 463 12.78 22.94 22.41
C VAL A 463 13.41 21.83 21.59
N TRP A 464 13.41 20.62 22.12
CA TRP A 464 13.88 19.43 21.47
C TRP A 464 12.73 18.72 20.72
N TYR A 465 13.00 18.30 19.48
CA TYR A 465 12.15 17.42 18.69
C TYR A 465 12.79 16.03 18.66
N LEU A 466 12.05 15.05 19.13
CA LEU A 466 12.44 13.65 19.11
C LEU A 466 11.78 12.98 17.91
N LEU A 467 12.54 12.77 16.86
CA LEU A 467 12.10 12.14 15.65
C LEU A 467 12.53 10.67 15.63
N THR A 468 11.69 9.78 15.12
CA THR A 468 11.95 8.35 14.98
C THR A 468 12.10 7.96 13.51
N ARG A 469 12.27 6.68 13.21
CA ARG A 469 12.23 6.17 11.83
C ARG A 469 10.87 6.38 11.16
N ASP A 470 9.79 6.44 11.94
CA ASP A 470 8.43 6.66 11.42
C ASP A 470 8.25 8.06 10.80
N ASP A 471 9.12 9.00 11.14
CA ASP A 471 9.16 10.33 10.54
C ASP A 471 9.88 10.36 9.18
N LEU A 472 10.53 9.26 8.79
CA LEU A 472 11.15 9.12 7.47
C LEU A 472 10.12 8.69 6.44
N THR A 473 9.90 9.53 5.44
CA THR A 473 8.98 9.29 4.32
C THR A 473 9.21 7.93 3.64
N GLY A 474 10.47 7.60 3.39
CA GLY A 474 10.85 6.34 2.76
C GLY A 474 10.59 5.11 3.63
N TYR A 475 10.78 5.22 4.93
CA TYR A 475 10.55 4.14 5.89
C TYR A 475 9.08 3.75 5.94
N THR A 476 8.20 4.72 6.13
CA THR A 476 6.75 4.51 6.20
C THR A 476 6.16 4.10 4.85
N ALA A 477 6.53 4.77 3.75
CA ALA A 477 6.05 4.44 2.41
C ALA A 477 6.44 3.01 1.96
N PHE A 478 7.65 2.55 2.32
CA PHE A 478 8.07 1.19 2.02
C PHE A 478 7.32 0.16 2.86
N TYR A 479 7.15 0.43 4.15
CA TYR A 479 6.37 -0.43 5.04
C TYR A 479 4.93 -0.60 4.55
N GLU A 480 4.29 0.51 4.19
CA GLU A 480 2.98 0.48 3.57
C GLU A 480 2.95 -0.35 2.28
N SER A 481 3.97 -0.17 1.43
CA SER A 481 4.09 -0.92 0.19
C SER A 481 4.25 -2.42 0.42
N ALA A 482 5.08 -2.82 1.38
CA ALA A 482 5.27 -4.21 1.75
C ALA A 482 3.99 -4.81 2.36
N THR A 483 3.32 -4.07 3.21
CA THR A 483 2.06 -4.49 3.84
C THR A 483 0.89 -4.52 2.87
N LYS A 484 0.90 -3.67 1.80
CA LYS A 484 -0.01 -3.79 0.65
C LYS A 484 0.15 -5.14 -0.06
N VAL A 485 1.38 -5.63 -0.23
CA VAL A 485 1.66 -6.97 -0.75
C VAL A 485 1.08 -8.05 0.16
N ASP A 486 1.25 -7.93 1.49
CA ASP A 486 0.76 -8.92 2.47
C ASP A 486 -0.78 -8.95 2.55
N SER A 487 -1.45 -7.81 2.38
CA SER A 487 -2.91 -7.70 2.30
C SER A 487 -3.48 -8.47 1.09
N ILE A 488 -2.83 -8.37 -0.06
CA ILE A 488 -3.14 -9.16 -1.25
C ILE A 488 -2.91 -10.66 -1.00
N ALA A 489 -1.87 -11.00 -0.21
CA ALA A 489 -1.52 -12.37 0.12
C ALA A 489 -2.54 -13.10 1.01
N THR A 490 -3.50 -12.41 1.61
CA THR A 490 -4.43 -13.05 2.55
C THR A 490 -5.72 -13.55 1.89
N VAL A 491 -6.25 -12.86 0.88
CA VAL A 491 -7.59 -13.15 0.34
C VAL A 491 -7.55 -14.08 -0.88
N PHE A 492 -6.67 -13.80 -1.83
CA PHE A 492 -6.66 -14.56 -3.07
C PHE A 492 -6.28 -16.04 -2.93
N PRO A 493 -5.33 -16.45 -2.06
CA PRO A 493 -5.03 -17.87 -1.87
C PRO A 493 -6.23 -18.70 -1.41
N LEU A 494 -7.15 -18.13 -0.63
CA LEU A 494 -8.34 -18.83 -0.18
C LEU A 494 -9.21 -19.28 -1.37
N PHE A 495 -9.40 -18.43 -2.36
CA PHE A 495 -10.17 -18.78 -3.56
C PHE A 495 -9.43 -19.78 -4.44
N PHE A 496 -8.11 -19.64 -4.58
CA PHE A 496 -7.31 -20.64 -5.29
C PHE A 496 -7.38 -22.01 -4.64
N ILE A 497 -7.28 -22.10 -3.32
CA ILE A 497 -7.41 -23.34 -2.55
C ILE A 497 -8.82 -23.93 -2.73
N LEU A 498 -9.86 -23.13 -2.71
CA LEU A 498 -11.24 -23.58 -2.82
C LEU A 498 -11.55 -24.14 -4.23
N ILE A 499 -11.09 -23.48 -5.29
CA ILE A 499 -11.21 -24.00 -6.67
C ILE A 499 -10.35 -25.26 -6.83
N ALA A 500 -9.16 -25.29 -6.26
CA ALA A 500 -8.27 -26.44 -6.27
C ALA A 500 -8.87 -27.64 -5.56
N ALA A 501 -9.50 -27.44 -4.41
CA ALA A 501 -10.22 -28.49 -3.67
C ALA A 501 -11.44 -29.02 -4.45
N LEU A 502 -12.21 -28.15 -5.10
CA LEU A 502 -13.33 -28.54 -5.96
C LEU A 502 -12.86 -29.43 -7.10
N MET A 503 -11.74 -29.08 -7.70
CA MET A 503 -11.18 -29.82 -8.81
C MET A 503 -10.55 -31.14 -8.39
N ALA A 504 -9.83 -31.14 -7.28
CA ALA A 504 -9.30 -32.35 -6.68
C ALA A 504 -10.45 -33.33 -6.31
N PHE A 505 -11.55 -32.82 -5.74
CA PHE A 505 -12.74 -33.59 -5.41
C PHE A 505 -13.37 -34.21 -6.67
N ASN A 506 -13.49 -33.46 -7.75
CA ASN A 506 -14.02 -33.95 -8.99
C ASN A 506 -13.14 -35.08 -9.59
N THR A 507 -11.83 -34.87 -9.58
CA THR A 507 -10.84 -35.83 -10.07
C THR A 507 -10.83 -37.10 -9.23
N MET A 508 -10.88 -36.99 -7.90
CA MET A 508 -10.94 -38.15 -6.99
C MET A 508 -12.24 -38.89 -7.09
N ASN A 509 -13.39 -38.24 -7.09
CA ASN A 509 -14.68 -38.89 -7.28
C ASN A 509 -14.71 -39.73 -8.58
N ARG A 510 -14.20 -39.16 -9.64
CA ARG A 510 -14.17 -39.84 -10.94
C ARG A 510 -13.25 -41.05 -10.95
N MET A 511 -12.05 -40.93 -10.37
CA MET A 511 -11.14 -42.06 -10.23
C MET A 511 -11.78 -43.19 -9.45
N ILE A 512 -12.49 -42.87 -8.37
CA ILE A 512 -13.21 -43.85 -7.54
C ILE A 512 -14.35 -44.48 -8.32
N GLU A 513 -15.13 -43.74 -9.10
CA GLU A 513 -16.21 -44.26 -9.96
C GLU A 513 -15.67 -45.20 -11.03
N GLU A 514 -14.54 -44.93 -11.66
CA GLU A 514 -13.91 -45.80 -12.65
C GLU A 514 -13.32 -47.09 -12.04
N GLU A 515 -12.74 -46.98 -10.84
CA GLU A 515 -12.15 -48.10 -10.11
C GLU A 515 -13.14 -48.80 -9.16
N ARG A 516 -14.43 -48.46 -9.23
CA ARG A 516 -15.47 -48.98 -8.33
C ARG A 516 -15.53 -50.49 -8.28
N SER A 517 -15.41 -51.14 -9.42
CA SER A 517 -15.37 -52.60 -9.48
C SER A 517 -14.12 -53.21 -8.83
N GLU A 518 -12.95 -52.57 -8.96
CA GLU A 518 -11.72 -52.97 -8.26
C GLU A 518 -11.87 -52.80 -6.76
N ILE A 519 -12.42 -51.64 -6.34
CA ILE A 519 -12.73 -51.36 -4.93
C ILE A 519 -13.67 -52.40 -4.36
N GLY A 520 -14.75 -52.71 -5.11
CA GLY A 520 -15.70 -53.76 -4.75
C GLY A 520 -15.06 -55.14 -4.63
N ALA A 521 -14.16 -55.45 -5.55
CA ALA A 521 -13.39 -56.70 -5.51
C ALA A 521 -12.48 -56.78 -4.28
N PHE A 522 -11.75 -55.70 -3.95
CA PHE A 522 -10.92 -55.64 -2.75
C PHE A 522 -11.76 -55.76 -1.47
N VAL A 523 -12.90 -55.08 -1.38
CA VAL A 523 -13.79 -55.19 -0.21
C VAL A 523 -14.36 -56.64 -0.11
N SER A 524 -14.71 -57.26 -1.23
CA SER A 524 -15.21 -58.63 -1.26
C SER A 524 -14.16 -59.69 -0.91
N LEU A 525 -12.87 -59.39 -1.19
CA LEU A 525 -11.73 -60.20 -0.79
C LEU A 525 -11.33 -60.00 0.66
N GLY A 526 -12.05 -59.15 1.43
CA GLY A 526 -11.83 -58.94 2.85
C GLY A 526 -10.78 -57.89 3.17
N PHE A 527 -10.34 -57.07 2.21
CA PHE A 527 -9.44 -55.94 2.51
C PHE A 527 -10.15 -54.90 3.36
N HIS A 528 -9.48 -54.49 4.40
CA HIS A 528 -9.99 -53.45 5.29
C HIS A 528 -10.18 -52.11 4.53
N LYS A 529 -11.28 -51.40 4.78
CA LYS A 529 -11.57 -50.10 4.18
C LYS A 529 -10.43 -49.09 4.33
N THR A 530 -9.74 -49.12 5.49
CA THR A 530 -8.54 -48.33 5.77
C THR A 530 -7.40 -48.61 4.80
N THR A 531 -7.20 -49.87 4.43
CA THR A 531 -6.15 -50.30 3.49
C THR A 531 -6.42 -49.78 2.08
N ILE A 532 -7.67 -49.74 1.67
CA ILE A 532 -8.09 -49.19 0.40
C ILE A 532 -7.94 -47.66 0.42
N CYS A 533 -8.36 -46.98 1.54
CA CYS A 533 -8.13 -45.56 1.73
C CYS A 533 -6.63 -45.19 1.64
N CYS A 534 -5.75 -45.95 2.29
CA CYS A 534 -4.32 -45.72 2.23
C CYS A 534 -3.74 -45.73 0.81
N SER A 535 -4.32 -46.56 -0.11
CA SER A 535 -3.89 -46.60 -1.51
C SER A 535 -4.18 -45.28 -2.25
N TYR A 536 -5.35 -44.68 -2.00
CA TYR A 536 -5.75 -43.41 -2.60
C TYR A 536 -5.08 -42.23 -1.92
N LEU A 537 -4.92 -42.27 -0.59
CA LEU A 537 -4.15 -41.26 0.16
C LEU A 537 -2.69 -41.24 -0.30
N LEU A 538 -2.07 -42.38 -0.55
CA LEU A 538 -0.71 -42.47 -1.07
C LEU A 538 -0.57 -41.79 -2.44
N TYR A 539 -1.58 -42.01 -3.32
CA TYR A 539 -1.62 -41.33 -4.61
C TYR A 539 -1.65 -39.82 -4.50
N VAL A 540 -2.54 -39.31 -3.64
CA VAL A 540 -2.66 -37.87 -3.35
C VAL A 540 -1.40 -37.34 -2.67
N PHE A 541 -0.85 -38.06 -1.72
CA PHE A 541 0.36 -37.73 -0.98
C PHE A 541 1.57 -37.55 -1.91
N LEU A 542 1.77 -38.48 -2.85
CA LEU A 542 2.84 -38.37 -3.85
C LEU A 542 2.65 -37.15 -4.76
N ALA A 543 1.40 -36.88 -5.18
CA ALA A 543 1.11 -35.68 -5.98
C ALA A 543 1.36 -34.39 -5.19
N CYS A 544 0.97 -34.37 -3.91
CA CYS A 544 1.22 -33.24 -3.02
C CYS A 544 2.72 -33.02 -2.77
N ILE A 545 3.51 -34.04 -2.53
CA ILE A 545 4.96 -33.90 -2.33
C ILE A 545 5.61 -33.25 -3.56
N ILE A 546 5.33 -33.77 -4.74
CA ILE A 546 5.91 -33.21 -5.98
C ILE A 546 5.40 -31.79 -6.22
N GLY A 547 4.09 -31.59 -6.05
CA GLY A 547 3.46 -30.28 -6.24
C GLY A 547 3.96 -29.24 -5.25
N LEU A 548 4.09 -29.59 -3.97
CA LEU A 548 4.64 -28.74 -2.92
C LEU A 548 6.13 -28.41 -3.17
N ALA A 549 6.95 -29.41 -3.50
CA ALA A 549 8.36 -29.18 -3.76
C ALA A 549 8.57 -28.17 -4.89
N ILE A 550 7.86 -28.32 -6.00
CA ILE A 550 7.95 -27.41 -7.15
C ILE A 550 7.27 -26.07 -6.82
N GLY A 551 6.07 -26.12 -6.23
CA GLY A 551 5.28 -24.93 -5.93
C GLY A 551 5.97 -24.01 -4.92
N LEU A 552 6.51 -24.55 -3.85
CA LEU A 552 7.29 -23.79 -2.86
C LEU A 552 8.57 -23.24 -3.49
N SER A 553 9.27 -24.03 -4.31
CA SER A 553 10.46 -23.53 -5.01
C SER A 553 10.14 -22.32 -5.88
N ILE A 554 9.09 -22.37 -6.69
CA ILE A 554 8.63 -21.25 -7.51
C ILE A 554 8.15 -20.09 -6.63
N GLY A 555 7.39 -20.37 -5.59
CA GLY A 555 6.85 -19.40 -4.65
C GLY A 555 7.94 -18.60 -3.96
N TYR A 556 8.92 -19.25 -3.40
CA TYR A 556 10.01 -18.57 -2.68
C TYR A 556 11.07 -17.91 -3.55
N THR A 557 11.16 -18.23 -4.85
CA THR A 557 12.22 -17.69 -5.70
C THR A 557 11.73 -16.74 -6.77
N LEU A 558 10.66 -17.09 -7.48
CA LEU A 558 10.23 -16.36 -8.67
C LEU A 558 9.26 -15.23 -8.33
N ILE A 559 8.24 -15.49 -7.53
CA ILE A 559 7.18 -14.53 -7.23
C ILE A 559 7.71 -13.32 -6.44
N PRO A 560 8.50 -13.49 -5.36
CA PRO A 560 9.06 -12.36 -4.65
C PRO A 560 9.92 -11.45 -5.53
N ARG A 561 10.72 -12.04 -6.42
CA ARG A 561 11.57 -11.26 -7.35
C ARG A 561 10.75 -10.45 -8.34
N ILE A 562 9.68 -11.02 -8.90
CA ILE A 562 8.79 -10.31 -9.82
C ILE A 562 8.11 -9.13 -9.12
N LEU A 563 7.60 -9.34 -7.91
CA LEU A 563 6.92 -8.28 -7.16
C LEU A 563 7.91 -7.20 -6.69
N TYR A 564 9.07 -7.60 -6.20
CA TYR A 564 10.09 -6.67 -5.74
C TYR A 564 10.62 -5.74 -6.84
N THR A 565 10.82 -6.25 -8.06
CA THR A 565 11.28 -5.44 -9.20
C THR A 565 10.35 -4.26 -9.49
N VAL A 566 9.07 -4.39 -9.14
CA VAL A 566 8.08 -3.33 -9.32
C VAL A 566 8.31 -2.18 -8.34
N TYR A 567 8.59 -2.53 -7.09
CA TYR A 567 8.85 -1.53 -6.03
C TYR A 567 10.23 -0.89 -6.15
N ALA A 568 11.20 -1.62 -6.73
CA ALA A 568 12.53 -1.09 -7.03
C ALA A 568 12.53 0.09 -8.04
N ALA A 569 11.42 0.38 -8.69
CA ALA A 569 11.28 1.54 -9.57
C ALA A 569 11.07 2.85 -8.81
N SER A 570 10.43 2.79 -7.62
CA SER A 570 10.13 3.97 -6.79
C SER A 570 11.01 4.08 -5.55
N PHE A 571 11.80 3.04 -5.24
CA PHE A 571 12.66 3.01 -4.06
C PHE A 571 14.09 2.65 -4.43
N THR A 572 15.03 3.37 -3.87
CA THR A 572 16.47 3.07 -3.96
C THR A 572 16.81 2.01 -2.90
N ILE A 573 16.66 0.73 -3.26
CA ILE A 573 16.73 -0.39 -2.33
C ILE A 573 17.77 -1.43 -2.76
N PRO A 574 18.37 -2.19 -1.80
CA PRO A 574 19.32 -3.26 -2.12
C PRO A 574 18.62 -4.41 -2.84
N THR A 575 19.41 -5.37 -3.34
CA THR A 575 18.86 -6.59 -3.96
C THR A 575 18.06 -7.42 -2.98
N LEU A 576 16.88 -7.91 -3.41
CA LEU A 576 15.99 -8.71 -2.56
C LEU A 576 16.68 -9.95 -1.99
N MET A 577 16.67 -10.07 -0.69
CA MET A 577 17.05 -11.28 0.02
C MET A 577 15.83 -12.17 0.23
N THR A 578 15.85 -13.38 -0.31
CA THR A 578 14.75 -14.32 -0.17
C THR A 578 15.01 -15.28 1.00
N TYR A 579 14.12 -15.30 1.96
CA TYR A 579 14.16 -16.18 3.12
C TYR A 579 13.00 -17.17 3.07
N ALA A 580 13.31 -18.46 3.25
CA ALA A 580 12.25 -19.45 3.42
C ALA A 580 11.82 -19.49 4.89
N ASN A 581 10.64 -18.99 5.22
CA ASN A 581 10.10 -19.08 6.58
C ASN A 581 9.66 -20.52 6.88
N PRO A 582 10.35 -21.24 7.81
CA PRO A 582 10.05 -22.65 8.07
C PRO A 582 8.64 -22.85 8.64
N THR A 583 8.16 -21.90 9.44
CA THR A 583 6.82 -21.96 10.06
C THR A 583 5.72 -21.79 9.01
N ALA A 584 5.84 -20.79 8.12
CA ALA A 584 4.91 -20.59 7.02
C ALA A 584 4.94 -21.78 6.05
N CYS A 585 6.13 -22.28 5.71
CA CYS A 585 6.29 -23.49 4.89
C CYS A 585 5.57 -24.70 5.51
N LEU A 586 5.74 -24.93 6.82
CA LEU A 586 5.08 -26.00 7.53
C LEU A 586 3.56 -25.87 7.51
N ILE A 587 3.04 -24.66 7.72
CA ILE A 587 1.60 -24.37 7.65
C ILE A 587 1.05 -24.68 6.25
N ILE A 588 1.73 -24.22 5.20
CA ILE A 588 1.33 -24.49 3.81
C ILE A 588 1.32 -25.98 3.53
N VAL A 589 2.34 -26.69 3.92
CA VAL A 589 2.48 -28.15 3.77
C VAL A 589 1.36 -28.88 4.50
N LEU A 590 1.15 -28.57 5.78
CA LEU A 590 0.13 -29.21 6.60
C LEU A 590 -1.29 -28.93 6.09
N THR A 591 -1.60 -27.68 5.77
CA THR A 591 -2.92 -27.31 5.24
C THR A 591 -3.21 -27.98 3.89
N THR A 592 -2.22 -28.01 2.99
CA THR A 592 -2.35 -28.69 1.70
C THR A 592 -2.58 -30.19 1.86
N PHE A 593 -1.78 -30.86 2.69
CA PHE A 593 -1.95 -32.30 2.95
C PHE A 593 -3.28 -32.63 3.63
N LEU A 594 -3.66 -31.85 4.64
CA LEU A 594 -4.92 -32.07 5.38
C LEU A 594 -6.12 -31.91 4.45
N LEU A 595 -6.11 -30.87 3.64
CA LEU A 595 -7.16 -30.56 2.70
C LEU A 595 -7.30 -31.64 1.63
N MET A 596 -6.20 -32.02 0.99
CA MET A 596 -6.18 -33.02 -0.06
C MET A 596 -6.52 -34.40 0.47
N SER A 597 -6.10 -34.72 1.68
CA SER A 597 -6.49 -35.94 2.36
C SER A 597 -7.97 -35.97 2.69
N LEU A 598 -8.53 -34.85 3.18
CA LEU A 598 -9.96 -34.71 3.46
C LEU A 598 -10.78 -34.91 2.20
N VAL A 599 -10.39 -34.33 1.09
CA VAL A 599 -11.01 -34.47 -0.23
C VAL A 599 -11.02 -35.93 -0.68
N ALA A 600 -9.90 -36.64 -0.55
CA ALA A 600 -9.80 -38.07 -0.90
C ALA A 600 -10.71 -38.92 -0.02
N LEU A 601 -10.74 -38.66 1.28
CA LEU A 601 -11.59 -39.37 2.23
C LEU A 601 -13.09 -39.11 1.98
N LEU A 602 -13.49 -37.89 1.73
CA LEU A 602 -14.88 -37.51 1.44
C LEU A 602 -15.36 -38.18 0.14
N SER A 603 -14.48 -38.27 -0.86
CA SER A 603 -14.79 -38.95 -2.13
C SER A 603 -15.02 -40.45 -1.94
N LEU A 604 -14.23 -41.11 -1.10
CA LEU A 604 -14.36 -42.56 -0.80
C LEU A 604 -15.52 -42.87 0.15
N ALA A 605 -15.86 -41.97 1.04
CA ALA A 605 -16.87 -42.21 2.09
C ALA A 605 -18.24 -42.59 1.52
N LYS A 606 -18.60 -42.07 0.35
CA LYS A 606 -19.86 -42.41 -0.33
C LYS A 606 -19.93 -43.88 -0.71
N ASP A 607 -18.91 -44.43 -1.35
CA ASP A 607 -18.91 -45.80 -1.87
C ASP A 607 -18.70 -46.82 -0.74
N PHE A 608 -17.95 -46.48 0.32
CA PHE A 608 -17.82 -47.35 1.49
C PHE A 608 -19.09 -47.52 2.35
N ARG A 609 -20.14 -46.72 2.10
CA ARG A 609 -21.48 -46.89 2.71
C ARG A 609 -22.34 -47.90 1.95
N LEU A 610 -21.91 -48.30 0.75
CA LEU A 610 -22.65 -49.25 -0.09
C LEU A 610 -22.21 -50.70 0.21
N ALA A 611 -23.12 -51.63 0.00
CA ALA A 611 -22.81 -53.06 0.12
C ALA A 611 -21.83 -53.50 -1.00
N PRO A 612 -20.87 -54.40 -0.74
CA PRO A 612 -19.90 -54.86 -1.74
C PRO A 612 -20.52 -55.34 -3.03
N SER A 613 -21.65 -56.03 -2.92
CA SER A 613 -22.42 -56.53 -4.10
C SER A 613 -22.97 -55.41 -4.98
N THR A 614 -23.21 -54.23 -4.39
CA THR A 614 -23.69 -53.05 -5.13
C THR A 614 -22.53 -52.29 -5.77
N ILE A 615 -21.33 -52.34 -5.12
CA ILE A 615 -20.11 -51.69 -5.63
C ILE A 615 -19.58 -52.45 -6.86
N LEU A 616 -19.69 -53.79 -6.85
CA LEU A 616 -19.25 -54.64 -7.95
C LEU A 616 -20.12 -54.52 -9.22
N ARG A 617 -21.35 -54.03 -9.09
CA ARG A 617 -22.23 -53.84 -10.26
C ARG A 617 -21.95 -52.44 -10.86
N PRO A 618 -21.84 -52.38 -12.21
CA PRO A 618 -21.84 -51.08 -12.88
C PRO A 618 -23.11 -50.28 -12.51
N GLU A 619 -23.00 -49.01 -12.30
CA GLU A 619 -24.21 -48.19 -12.11
C GLU A 619 -25.12 -48.31 -13.31
N ALA A 620 -26.38 -48.71 -13.08
CA ALA A 620 -27.37 -48.78 -14.13
C ALA A 620 -27.53 -47.43 -14.82
N PRO A 621 -27.61 -47.34 -16.14
CA PRO A 621 -27.81 -46.10 -16.86
C PRO A 621 -29.04 -45.39 -16.30
N LYS A 622 -28.88 -44.14 -15.90
CA LYS A 622 -30.01 -43.35 -15.39
C LYS A 622 -31.09 -43.24 -16.45
N ASN A 623 -32.31 -43.64 -16.10
CA ASN A 623 -33.47 -43.55 -16.99
C ASN A 623 -33.65 -42.11 -17.48
N GLY A 624 -33.78 -41.94 -18.78
CA GLY A 624 -33.97 -40.63 -19.41
C GLY A 624 -35.33 -40.02 -19.01
N LYS A 625 -35.33 -39.07 -18.11
CA LYS A 625 -36.51 -38.23 -17.82
C LYS A 625 -36.59 -37.09 -18.83
N LYS A 626 -37.82 -36.66 -19.17
CA LYS A 626 -38.03 -35.45 -19.96
C LYS A 626 -37.35 -34.26 -19.31
N ILE A 627 -36.58 -33.53 -20.11
CA ILE A 627 -35.92 -32.31 -19.61
C ILE A 627 -36.86 -31.11 -19.63
N LEU A 628 -36.60 -30.12 -18.79
CA LEU A 628 -37.42 -28.87 -18.68
C LEU A 628 -37.52 -28.16 -20.04
N LEU A 629 -36.45 -28.18 -20.86
CA LEU A 629 -36.43 -27.59 -22.20
C LEU A 629 -37.38 -28.25 -23.18
N GLU A 630 -37.71 -29.54 -22.96
CA GLU A 630 -38.74 -30.23 -23.79
C GLU A 630 -40.14 -29.69 -23.55
N LYS A 631 -40.39 -29.00 -22.41
CA LYS A 631 -41.67 -28.37 -22.13
C LYS A 631 -41.86 -27.07 -22.91
N VAL A 632 -40.76 -26.46 -23.39
CA VAL A 632 -40.80 -25.30 -24.24
C VAL A 632 -40.85 -25.70 -25.69
N ALA A 633 -42.05 -26.09 -26.15
CA ALA A 633 -42.27 -26.71 -27.46
C ALA A 633 -41.74 -25.88 -28.62
N PHE A 634 -41.90 -24.54 -28.59
CA PHE A 634 -41.40 -23.65 -29.62
C PHE A 634 -39.87 -23.78 -29.83
N PHE A 635 -39.08 -23.75 -28.76
CA PHE A 635 -37.63 -23.86 -28.86
C PHE A 635 -37.20 -25.28 -29.23
N TRP A 636 -37.88 -26.34 -28.67
CA TRP A 636 -37.53 -27.71 -28.90
C TRP A 636 -37.74 -28.20 -30.34
N HIS A 637 -38.80 -27.71 -31.04
CA HIS A 637 -39.09 -28.10 -32.41
C HIS A 637 -38.06 -27.56 -33.42
N HIS A 638 -37.52 -26.35 -33.19
CA HIS A 638 -36.55 -25.77 -34.09
C HIS A 638 -35.12 -26.31 -33.96
N LEU A 639 -34.86 -27.13 -32.94
CA LEU A 639 -33.55 -27.75 -32.74
C LEU A 639 -33.33 -28.91 -33.67
N SER A 640 -32.15 -29.03 -34.29
CA SER A 640 -31.73 -30.21 -35.05
C SER A 640 -31.61 -31.43 -34.12
N PHE A 641 -31.70 -32.60 -34.68
CA PHE A 641 -31.60 -33.88 -33.96
C PHE A 641 -30.32 -33.95 -33.10
N SER A 642 -29.22 -33.53 -33.66
CA SER A 642 -27.93 -33.46 -32.96
C SER A 642 -27.97 -32.57 -31.69
N TRP A 643 -28.61 -31.39 -31.78
CA TRP A 643 -28.77 -30.48 -30.62
C TRP A 643 -29.73 -31.07 -29.56
N LYS A 644 -30.80 -31.70 -29.98
CA LYS A 644 -31.74 -32.41 -29.08
C LYS A 644 -31.04 -33.49 -28.27
N ILE A 645 -30.18 -34.31 -28.91
CA ILE A 645 -29.38 -35.31 -28.20
C ILE A 645 -28.38 -34.66 -27.25
N THR A 646 -27.66 -33.66 -27.71
CA THR A 646 -26.67 -32.96 -26.86
C THR A 646 -27.34 -32.40 -25.60
N LEU A 647 -28.47 -31.71 -25.72
CA LEU A 647 -29.17 -31.13 -24.57
C LEU A 647 -29.78 -32.22 -23.66
N ARG A 648 -30.34 -33.32 -24.21
CA ARG A 648 -30.79 -34.44 -23.38
C ARG A 648 -29.65 -35.06 -22.60
N ASN A 649 -28.53 -35.30 -23.23
CA ASN A 649 -27.36 -35.88 -22.59
C ASN A 649 -26.78 -34.92 -21.54
N LEU A 650 -26.73 -33.62 -21.85
CA LEU A 650 -26.30 -32.60 -20.92
C LEU A 650 -27.10 -32.66 -19.61
N PHE A 651 -28.42 -32.52 -19.67
CA PHE A 651 -29.29 -32.48 -18.49
C PHE A 651 -29.52 -33.82 -17.78
N ARG A 652 -29.10 -34.93 -18.40
CA ARG A 652 -29.13 -36.27 -17.78
C ARG A 652 -28.19 -36.35 -16.57
N TYR A 653 -27.04 -35.68 -16.62
CA TYR A 653 -26.01 -35.72 -15.59
C TYR A 653 -25.88 -34.36 -14.83
N LYS A 654 -26.93 -33.98 -14.10
CA LYS A 654 -27.04 -32.70 -13.40
C LYS A 654 -25.84 -32.38 -12.51
N LYS A 655 -25.31 -33.37 -11.77
CA LYS A 655 -24.15 -33.21 -10.90
C LYS A 655 -22.91 -32.80 -11.71
N ARG A 656 -22.72 -33.36 -12.88
CA ARG A 656 -21.62 -33.02 -13.79
C ARG A 656 -21.74 -31.60 -14.32
N ILE A 657 -22.94 -31.20 -14.78
CA ILE A 657 -23.20 -29.84 -15.23
C ILE A 657 -22.83 -28.86 -14.12
N PHE A 658 -23.37 -29.09 -12.92
CA PHE A 658 -23.13 -28.22 -11.79
C PHE A 658 -21.63 -28.03 -11.47
N MET A 659 -20.89 -29.13 -11.42
CA MET A 659 -19.44 -29.09 -11.13
C MET A 659 -18.65 -28.43 -12.27
N THR A 660 -19.02 -28.70 -13.54
CA THR A 660 -18.36 -28.06 -14.69
C THR A 660 -18.66 -26.57 -14.74
N VAL A 661 -19.93 -26.21 -14.59
CA VAL A 661 -20.35 -24.79 -14.57
C VAL A 661 -19.71 -24.06 -13.41
N LEU A 662 -19.69 -24.64 -12.20
CA LEU A 662 -19.07 -24.02 -11.03
C LEU A 662 -17.56 -23.84 -11.17
N GLY A 663 -16.86 -24.82 -11.75
CA GLY A 663 -15.43 -24.71 -12.02
C GLY A 663 -15.11 -23.58 -13.01
N ILE A 664 -15.85 -23.53 -14.12
CA ILE A 664 -15.67 -22.47 -15.13
C ILE A 664 -16.09 -21.11 -14.55
N ALA A 665 -17.20 -21.09 -13.82
CA ALA A 665 -17.70 -19.86 -13.18
C ALA A 665 -16.72 -19.29 -12.15
N GLY A 666 -16.08 -20.15 -11.35
CA GLY A 666 -15.05 -19.70 -10.41
C GLY A 666 -13.86 -19.05 -11.12
N CYS A 667 -13.38 -19.63 -12.21
CA CYS A 667 -12.30 -19.06 -13.01
C CYS A 667 -12.68 -17.72 -13.65
N THR A 668 -13.89 -17.69 -14.22
CA THR A 668 -14.43 -16.49 -14.86
C THR A 668 -14.58 -15.37 -13.83
N ALA A 669 -15.07 -15.74 -12.65
CA ALA A 669 -15.27 -14.82 -11.55
C ALA A 669 -13.96 -14.19 -11.08
N LEU A 670 -12.91 -14.98 -10.87
CA LEU A 670 -11.58 -14.50 -10.49
C LEU A 670 -10.95 -13.61 -11.55
N LEU A 671 -11.09 -13.98 -12.81
CA LEU A 671 -10.57 -13.19 -13.92
C LEU A 671 -11.30 -11.84 -14.02
N LEU A 672 -12.62 -11.85 -13.89
CA LEU A 672 -13.43 -10.63 -13.91
C LEU A 672 -13.11 -9.72 -12.73
N THR A 673 -12.87 -10.31 -11.55
CA THR A 673 -12.42 -9.57 -10.38
C THR A 673 -11.07 -8.90 -10.60
N GLY A 674 -10.09 -9.60 -11.16
CA GLY A 674 -8.80 -8.98 -11.48
C GLY A 674 -8.97 -7.76 -12.40
N PHE A 675 -9.83 -7.86 -13.42
CA PHE A 675 -10.14 -6.70 -14.27
C PHE A 675 -10.96 -5.64 -13.52
N GLY A 676 -11.90 -6.03 -12.67
CA GLY A 676 -12.73 -5.11 -11.88
C GLY A 676 -11.91 -4.26 -10.92
N ILE A 677 -10.93 -4.86 -10.25
CA ILE A 677 -9.94 -4.16 -9.42
C ILE A 677 -9.22 -3.08 -10.23
N ARG A 678 -8.67 -3.48 -11.38
CA ARG A 678 -7.96 -2.54 -12.26
C ARG A 678 -8.86 -1.39 -12.71
N ASP A 679 -10.11 -1.70 -13.07
CA ASP A 679 -11.05 -0.68 -13.52
C ASP A 679 -11.39 0.29 -12.38
N SER A 680 -11.63 -0.22 -11.18
CA SER A 680 -11.92 0.58 -10.00
C SER A 680 -10.77 1.54 -9.64
N LEU A 681 -9.52 1.05 -9.65
CA LEU A 681 -8.34 1.88 -9.42
C LEU A 681 -8.25 3.03 -10.42
N LYS A 682 -8.44 2.71 -11.70
CA LYS A 682 -8.31 3.68 -12.77
C LYS A 682 -9.45 4.71 -12.75
N ASP A 683 -10.67 4.27 -12.47
CA ASP A 683 -11.84 5.14 -12.43
C ASP A 683 -11.81 6.06 -11.21
N LEU A 684 -11.25 5.60 -10.10
CA LEU A 684 -11.16 6.36 -8.86
C LEU A 684 -10.34 7.65 -9.02
N ILE A 685 -9.12 7.56 -9.58
CA ILE A 685 -8.29 8.75 -9.83
C ILE A 685 -8.97 9.67 -10.84
N ALA A 686 -9.49 9.08 -11.94
CA ALA A 686 -10.12 9.88 -12.98
C ALA A 686 -11.36 10.64 -12.46
N ILE A 687 -12.19 10.00 -11.63
CA ILE A 687 -13.36 10.66 -11.06
C ILE A 687 -12.95 11.68 -10.00
N GLN A 688 -12.03 11.34 -9.11
CA GLN A 688 -11.62 12.25 -8.04
C GLN A 688 -11.00 13.53 -8.58
N TYR A 689 -10.00 13.40 -9.47
CA TYR A 689 -9.19 14.53 -9.94
C TYR A 689 -9.57 15.11 -11.31
N GLU A 690 -10.55 14.52 -12.02
CA GLU A 690 -11.03 15.04 -13.29
C GLU A 690 -12.52 15.42 -13.27
N GLN A 691 -13.29 14.97 -12.26
CA GLN A 691 -14.74 15.22 -12.19
C GLN A 691 -15.21 15.79 -10.85
N ILE A 692 -14.41 15.70 -9.77
CA ILE A 692 -14.77 16.21 -8.45
C ILE A 692 -13.89 17.38 -8.06
N GLN A 693 -12.56 17.22 -8.10
CA GLN A 693 -11.58 18.27 -7.79
C GLN A 693 -10.97 18.75 -9.08
N HIS A 694 -11.30 19.98 -9.49
CA HIS A 694 -10.86 20.58 -10.75
C HIS A 694 -9.71 21.56 -10.57
N TYR A 695 -9.46 22.05 -9.34
CA TYR A 695 -8.40 23.02 -9.08
C TYR A 695 -6.99 22.41 -9.30
N ASP A 696 -6.09 23.26 -9.82
CA ASP A 696 -4.73 22.85 -10.14
C ASP A 696 -3.78 22.93 -8.96
N ALA A 697 -4.03 23.86 -8.02
CA ALA A 697 -3.17 24.04 -6.85
C ALA A 697 -3.91 24.57 -5.62
N THR A 698 -3.35 24.30 -4.45
CA THR A 698 -3.72 24.90 -3.17
C THR A 698 -2.54 25.73 -2.67
N PHE A 699 -2.74 27.02 -2.47
CA PHE A 699 -1.74 27.93 -1.92
C PHE A 699 -2.11 28.27 -0.49
N VAL A 700 -1.25 27.96 0.45
CA VAL A 700 -1.46 28.21 1.90
C VAL A 700 -0.71 29.44 2.32
N LEU A 701 -1.37 30.36 3.01
CA LEU A 701 -0.79 31.60 3.51
C LEU A 701 0.22 31.33 4.65
N SER A 702 1.28 32.12 4.70
CA SER A 702 2.25 32.08 5.80
C SER A 702 1.60 32.47 7.14
N ASN A 703 0.78 33.50 7.13
CA ASN A 703 -0.05 33.91 8.25
C ASN A 703 -1.27 34.72 7.80
N LYS A 704 -2.22 34.95 8.70
CA LYS A 704 -3.45 35.72 8.43
C LYS A 704 -3.17 37.21 8.06
N GLU A 705 -2.07 37.76 8.48
CA GLU A 705 -1.71 39.17 8.22
C GLU A 705 -1.23 39.38 6.78
N LYS A 706 -0.80 38.32 6.08
CA LYS A 706 -0.27 38.34 4.73
C LYS A 706 -1.34 38.22 3.61
N GLN A 707 -2.60 38.34 3.95
CA GLN A 707 -3.72 38.21 2.97
C GLN A 707 -3.64 39.21 1.82
N GLU A 708 -3.27 40.46 2.09
CA GLU A 708 -3.13 41.50 1.06
C GLU A 708 -1.90 41.26 0.17
N ASP A 709 -0.77 40.89 0.77
CA ASP A 709 0.45 40.56 0.05
C ASP A 709 0.24 39.37 -0.89
N ALA A 710 -0.47 38.37 -0.42
CA ALA A 710 -0.81 37.19 -1.22
C ALA A 710 -1.71 37.52 -2.44
N LEU A 711 -2.71 38.37 -2.26
CA LEU A 711 -3.55 38.84 -3.37
C LEU A 711 -2.75 39.64 -4.40
N LEU A 712 -1.79 40.45 -3.94
CA LEU A 712 -0.87 41.14 -4.82
C LEU A 712 0.01 40.16 -5.60
N ALA A 713 0.61 39.21 -4.92
CA ALA A 713 1.46 38.19 -5.53
C ALA A 713 0.71 37.36 -6.57
N LEU A 714 -0.54 36.94 -6.31
CA LEU A 714 -1.38 36.24 -7.28
C LEU A 714 -1.62 37.09 -8.55
N LYS A 715 -1.92 38.36 -8.37
CA LYS A 715 -2.19 39.27 -9.47
C LYS A 715 -0.95 39.58 -10.31
N GLU A 716 0.21 39.75 -9.68
CA GLU A 716 1.50 39.99 -10.35
C GLU A 716 1.92 38.78 -11.20
N ASN A 717 1.60 37.57 -10.75
CA ASN A 717 1.84 36.34 -11.48
C ASN A 717 0.72 35.97 -12.47
N GLY A 718 -0.26 36.86 -12.68
CA GLY A 718 -1.33 36.69 -13.66
C GLY A 718 -2.32 35.58 -13.34
N ILE A 719 -2.46 35.23 -12.07
CA ILE A 719 -3.42 34.26 -11.53
C ILE A 719 -4.71 35.03 -11.23
N GLU A 720 -5.73 34.79 -12.05
CA GLU A 720 -7.02 35.48 -11.95
C GLU A 720 -8.14 34.54 -11.48
N ASP A 721 -7.97 33.22 -11.67
CA ASP A 721 -8.97 32.20 -11.31
C ASP A 721 -8.57 31.49 -10.02
N TYR A 722 -9.08 32.01 -8.90
CA TYR A 722 -8.85 31.45 -7.56
C TYR A 722 -10.11 31.60 -6.70
N ARG A 723 -10.16 30.78 -5.63
CA ARG A 723 -11.17 30.89 -4.57
C ARG A 723 -10.50 31.04 -3.22
N LYS A 724 -11.01 31.98 -2.42
CA LYS A 724 -10.60 32.14 -1.03
C LYS A 724 -11.19 31.05 -0.17
N THR A 725 -10.36 30.33 0.52
CA THR A 725 -10.79 29.22 1.36
C THR A 725 -10.16 29.25 2.75
N ASN A 726 -10.85 28.70 3.71
CA ASN A 726 -10.22 28.26 4.95
C ASN A 726 -10.14 26.74 4.92
N ILE A 727 -8.92 26.23 4.87
CA ILE A 727 -8.63 24.80 4.88
C ILE A 727 -8.01 24.45 6.21
N SER A 728 -8.67 23.57 6.96
CA SER A 728 -8.26 23.21 8.32
C SER A 728 -8.49 21.73 8.58
N SER A 729 -7.62 21.11 9.37
CA SER A 729 -7.77 19.73 9.80
C SER A 729 -8.65 19.65 11.04
N PHE A 730 -9.63 18.76 10.99
CA PHE A 730 -10.54 18.49 12.10
C PHE A 730 -10.64 16.99 12.33
N THR A 731 -11.17 16.62 13.48
CA THR A 731 -11.42 15.22 13.84
C THR A 731 -12.88 14.98 14.12
N PHE A 732 -13.35 13.78 13.81
CA PHE A 732 -14.65 13.29 14.24
C PHE A 732 -14.54 11.92 14.90
N LYS A 733 -15.48 11.59 15.75
CA LYS A 733 -15.48 10.31 16.47
C LYS A 733 -16.39 9.28 15.78
N ALA A 734 -15.78 8.23 15.25
CA ALA A 734 -16.49 7.07 14.70
C ALA A 734 -16.31 5.86 15.63
N GLY A 735 -17.32 5.53 16.42
CA GLY A 735 -17.21 4.50 17.45
C GLY A 735 -16.16 4.84 18.52
N ASN A 736 -15.07 4.06 18.58
CA ASN A 736 -13.95 4.29 19.52
C ASN A 736 -12.72 4.96 18.87
N LYS A 737 -12.78 5.27 17.56
CA LYS A 737 -11.69 5.92 16.84
C LYS A 737 -11.97 7.41 16.65
N ASN A 738 -10.93 8.23 16.78
CA ASN A 738 -10.93 9.58 16.25
C ASN A 738 -10.33 9.50 14.84
N LEU A 739 -11.03 10.09 13.87
CA LEU A 739 -10.64 10.08 12.46
C LEU A 739 -10.53 11.53 11.97
N ASP A 740 -9.52 11.78 11.17
CA ASP A 740 -9.26 13.10 10.64
C ASP A 740 -10.07 13.36 9.38
N PHE A 741 -10.37 14.62 9.12
CA PHE A 741 -10.94 15.11 7.89
C PHE A 741 -10.49 16.55 7.62
N THR A 742 -10.58 16.96 6.39
CA THR A 742 -10.29 18.32 5.98
C THR A 742 -11.59 19.11 5.85
N LEU A 743 -11.69 20.18 6.60
CA LEU A 743 -12.71 21.18 6.43
C LEU A 743 -12.26 22.17 5.36
N ILE A 744 -13.11 22.42 4.37
CA ILE A 744 -12.92 23.44 3.33
C ILE A 744 -14.13 24.39 3.40
N ALA A 745 -13.87 25.58 3.91
CA ALA A 745 -14.84 26.65 3.90
C ALA A 745 -14.55 27.61 2.73
N PHE A 746 -15.51 27.79 1.85
CA PHE A 746 -15.41 28.74 0.75
C PHE A 746 -15.91 30.10 1.22
N LEU A 747 -15.02 31.07 1.21
CA LEU A 747 -15.25 32.43 1.74
C LEU A 747 -15.51 33.45 0.63
N ASP A 748 -15.93 32.99 -0.53
CA ASP A 748 -16.48 33.79 -1.61
C ASP A 748 -17.73 33.13 -2.18
N SER A 749 -18.68 33.96 -2.62
CA SER A 749 -19.98 33.50 -3.05
C SER A 749 -20.05 33.17 -4.55
N GLN A 750 -18.92 32.95 -5.22
CA GLN A 750 -18.85 32.65 -6.66
C GLN A 750 -19.09 31.18 -6.98
N ASP A 751 -19.25 30.87 -8.26
CA ASP A 751 -19.51 29.51 -8.74
C ASP A 751 -18.35 28.57 -8.40
N LEU A 752 -18.66 27.44 -7.75
CA LEU A 752 -17.68 26.50 -7.23
C LEU A 752 -17.40 25.35 -8.20
N ASP A 753 -18.27 25.17 -9.19
CA ASP A 753 -18.23 24.00 -10.08
C ASP A 753 -16.93 23.89 -10.88
N ASP A 754 -16.24 25.03 -11.11
CA ASP A 754 -14.94 25.06 -11.76
C ASP A 754 -13.77 24.61 -10.86
N PHE A 755 -13.98 24.51 -9.54
CA PHE A 755 -12.98 24.09 -8.56
C PHE A 755 -13.31 22.75 -7.91
N VAL A 756 -14.56 22.59 -7.46
CA VAL A 756 -15.05 21.37 -6.82
C VAL A 756 -16.50 21.10 -7.22
N THR A 757 -16.74 19.99 -7.89
CA THR A 757 -18.11 19.56 -8.22
C THR A 757 -18.72 18.83 -7.03
N LEU A 758 -19.71 19.45 -6.41
CA LEU A 758 -20.48 18.86 -5.33
C LEU A 758 -21.73 18.17 -5.89
N ARG A 759 -21.74 16.85 -5.88
CA ARG A 759 -22.88 16.03 -6.33
C ARG A 759 -23.09 14.83 -5.40
N SER A 760 -24.29 14.32 -5.34
CA SER A 760 -24.60 13.10 -4.59
C SER A 760 -24.14 11.85 -5.34
N LEU A 761 -24.08 10.69 -4.67
CA LEU A 761 -23.82 9.39 -5.34
C LEU A 761 -24.86 9.05 -6.43
N SER A 762 -26.05 9.67 -6.40
CA SER A 762 -27.06 9.56 -7.44
C SER A 762 -26.87 10.57 -8.59
N GLN A 763 -25.75 11.30 -8.59
CA GLN A 763 -25.39 12.32 -9.60
C GLN A 763 -26.30 13.57 -9.57
N GLU A 764 -26.95 13.84 -8.45
CA GLU A 764 -27.71 15.07 -8.23
C GLU A 764 -26.76 16.17 -7.75
N SER A 765 -26.78 17.33 -8.39
CA SER A 765 -25.98 18.48 -7.97
C SER A 765 -26.38 18.97 -6.58
N LEU A 766 -25.38 19.26 -5.76
CA LEU A 766 -25.53 19.80 -4.41
C LEU A 766 -24.95 21.21 -4.37
N SER A 767 -25.63 22.11 -3.69
CA SER A 767 -25.14 23.47 -3.42
C SER A 767 -24.86 23.65 -1.93
N LEU A 768 -23.84 24.44 -1.62
CA LEU A 768 -23.55 24.82 -0.23
C LEU A 768 -24.72 25.58 0.39
N SER A 769 -24.98 25.33 1.66
CA SER A 769 -26.13 25.86 2.38
C SER A 769 -25.70 26.76 3.53
N ASP A 770 -26.41 27.88 3.72
CA ASP A 770 -26.20 28.78 4.87
C ASP A 770 -26.62 28.15 6.21
N LYS A 771 -27.12 26.92 6.22
CA LYS A 771 -27.68 26.25 7.40
C LYS A 771 -27.11 24.86 7.65
N GLY A 772 -25.99 24.55 7.05
CA GLY A 772 -25.38 23.25 7.25
C GLY A 772 -24.23 22.95 6.28
N VAL A 773 -23.59 21.84 6.50
CA VAL A 773 -22.40 21.37 5.81
C VAL A 773 -22.71 20.26 4.81
N ILE A 774 -21.89 20.12 3.79
CA ILE A 774 -21.87 18.94 2.93
C ILE A 774 -20.70 18.07 3.38
N ILE A 775 -20.98 16.82 3.70
CA ILE A 775 -19.98 15.83 4.11
C ILE A 775 -19.80 14.77 3.03
N THR A 776 -18.63 14.18 2.97
CA THR A 776 -18.35 13.08 2.04
C THR A 776 -19.14 11.82 2.41
N SER A 777 -19.48 11.03 1.40
CA SER A 777 -20.27 9.79 1.56
C SER A 777 -19.63 8.78 2.52
N LYS A 778 -18.30 8.69 2.56
CA LYS A 778 -17.59 7.81 3.49
C LYS A 778 -17.69 8.30 4.93
N MET A 779 -17.51 9.60 5.16
CA MET A 779 -17.71 10.23 6.46
C MET A 779 -19.15 10.04 6.97
N ALA A 780 -20.15 10.20 6.10
CA ALA A 780 -21.54 9.96 6.45
C ALA A 780 -21.81 8.49 6.84
N GLU A 781 -21.23 7.54 6.13
CA GLU A 781 -21.31 6.10 6.44
C GLU A 781 -20.73 5.80 7.84
N MET A 782 -19.57 6.33 8.15
CA MET A 782 -18.88 6.10 9.44
C MET A 782 -19.58 6.75 10.62
N LEU A 783 -20.13 7.94 10.41
CA LEU A 783 -20.92 8.65 11.43
C LEU A 783 -22.36 8.13 11.54
N HIS A 784 -22.79 7.27 10.61
CA HIS A 784 -24.20 6.90 10.42
C HIS A 784 -25.12 8.11 10.28
N ALA A 785 -24.60 9.19 9.69
CA ALA A 785 -25.27 10.47 9.60
C ALA A 785 -26.12 10.57 8.34
N SER A 786 -27.30 11.14 8.49
CA SER A 786 -28.26 11.41 7.42
C SER A 786 -28.43 12.91 7.21
N VAL A 787 -28.88 13.31 6.04
CA VAL A 787 -29.19 14.71 5.75
C VAL A 787 -30.23 15.25 6.76
N GLY A 788 -29.88 16.35 7.40
CA GLY A 788 -30.70 17.00 8.43
C GLY A 788 -30.27 16.73 9.87
N GLU A 789 -29.37 15.78 10.09
CA GLU A 789 -28.83 15.44 11.41
C GLU A 789 -27.65 16.35 11.79
N ASN A 790 -27.37 16.42 13.08
CA ASN A 790 -26.21 17.15 13.60
C ASN A 790 -25.08 16.18 13.91
N ILE A 791 -23.87 16.58 13.52
CA ILE A 791 -22.62 15.87 13.80
C ILE A 791 -21.70 16.72 14.68
N SER A 792 -20.86 16.06 15.45
CA SER A 792 -19.86 16.69 16.32
C SER A 792 -18.48 16.58 15.71
N ILE A 793 -17.80 17.70 15.60
CA ILE A 793 -16.43 17.79 15.05
C ILE A 793 -15.52 18.49 16.07
N ARG A 794 -14.22 18.23 16.03
CA ARG A 794 -13.24 18.88 16.90
C ARG A 794 -12.11 19.46 16.06
N ASN A 795 -11.65 20.65 16.45
CA ASN A 795 -10.46 21.25 15.87
C ASN A 795 -9.16 20.67 16.48
N SER A 796 -8.01 21.15 16.04
CA SER A 796 -6.68 20.80 16.55
C SER A 796 -6.52 21.09 18.06
N ASP A 797 -7.23 22.08 18.57
CA ASP A 797 -7.22 22.47 19.98
C ASP A 797 -8.19 21.64 20.83
N ASN A 798 -8.81 20.62 20.22
CA ASN A 798 -9.79 19.71 20.82
C ASN A 798 -11.12 20.42 21.23
N GLU A 799 -11.41 21.57 20.67
CA GLU A 799 -12.68 22.27 20.86
C GLU A 799 -13.79 21.57 20.07
N LEU A 800 -14.94 21.45 20.68
CA LEU A 800 -16.10 20.73 20.12
C LEU A 800 -17.04 21.69 19.39
N TYR A 801 -17.32 21.41 18.14
CA TYR A 801 -18.30 22.11 17.33
C TYR A 801 -19.43 21.16 16.92
N ILE A 802 -20.64 21.66 16.83
CA ILE A 802 -21.80 20.90 16.36
C ILE A 802 -22.27 21.52 15.05
N VAL A 803 -22.25 20.74 13.96
CA VAL A 803 -22.64 21.20 12.63
C VAL A 803 -23.77 20.33 12.08
N ARG A 804 -24.66 20.93 11.30
CA ARG A 804 -25.79 20.24 10.70
C ARG A 804 -25.44 19.74 9.30
N VAL A 805 -25.73 18.49 8.98
CA VAL A 805 -25.54 17.92 7.65
C VAL A 805 -26.63 18.40 6.71
N ALA A 806 -26.30 19.22 5.71
CA ALA A 806 -27.19 19.70 4.67
C ALA A 806 -27.18 18.80 3.41
N GLY A 807 -26.07 18.11 3.15
CA GLY A 807 -25.90 17.21 2.02
C GLY A 807 -24.81 16.18 2.22
N ILE A 808 -24.85 15.12 1.40
CA ILE A 808 -23.81 14.08 1.37
C ILE A 808 -23.30 13.99 -0.07
N CYS A 809 -22.05 14.34 -0.29
CA CYS A 809 -21.46 14.36 -1.62
C CYS A 809 -20.70 13.08 -1.97
N GLU A 810 -20.63 12.81 -3.28
CA GLU A 810 -19.73 11.82 -3.88
C GLU A 810 -18.30 12.27 -3.66
N ASN A 811 -17.50 11.40 -3.05
CA ASN A 811 -16.06 11.58 -2.91
C ASN A 811 -15.43 10.21 -2.67
N TYR A 812 -14.25 9.99 -3.22
CA TYR A 812 -13.60 8.67 -3.20
C TYR A 812 -12.29 8.66 -2.42
N ILE A 813 -11.69 9.82 -2.23
CA ILE A 813 -10.36 10.00 -1.64
C ILE A 813 -10.48 11.00 -0.50
N SER A 814 -10.03 10.62 0.69
CA SER A 814 -10.07 11.43 1.91
C SER A 814 -11.46 11.84 2.36
N ASN A 815 -11.57 12.27 3.58
CA ASN A 815 -12.81 12.79 4.14
C ASN A 815 -12.79 14.31 4.10
N TYR A 816 -13.81 14.90 3.52
CA TYR A 816 -13.98 16.34 3.45
C TYR A 816 -15.32 16.78 4.05
N LEU A 817 -15.30 17.97 4.58
CA LEU A 817 -16.49 18.71 5.00
C LEU A 817 -16.45 20.06 4.31
N TYR A 818 -17.47 20.35 3.54
CA TYR A 818 -17.61 21.60 2.79
C TYR A 818 -18.66 22.50 3.41
N MET A 819 -18.34 23.80 3.53
CA MET A 819 -19.29 24.80 4.00
C MET A 819 -19.10 26.13 3.27
N ASN A 820 -20.11 26.97 3.32
CA ASN A 820 -20.04 28.32 2.79
C ASN A 820 -19.61 29.33 3.85
N GLU A 821 -19.30 30.54 3.43
CA GLU A 821 -18.90 31.67 4.27
C GLU A 821 -19.89 31.94 5.41
N ALA A 822 -21.19 32.04 5.09
CA ALA A 822 -22.20 32.41 6.09
C ALA A 822 -22.29 31.40 7.25
N TYR A 823 -22.24 30.11 6.93
CA TYR A 823 -22.28 29.06 7.96
C TYR A 823 -20.94 28.94 8.69
N TYR A 824 -19.82 29.17 8.00
CA TYR A 824 -18.50 29.20 8.62
C TYR A 824 -18.42 30.31 9.70
N GLN A 825 -18.82 31.53 9.37
CA GLN A 825 -18.89 32.65 10.30
C GLN A 825 -19.84 32.40 11.48
N GLU A 826 -20.99 31.75 11.24
CA GLU A 826 -21.94 31.38 12.31
C GLU A 826 -21.31 30.42 13.32
N ILE A 827 -20.57 29.43 12.86
CA ILE A 827 -20.01 28.37 13.72
C ILE A 827 -18.70 28.77 14.38
N PHE A 828 -17.77 29.36 13.61
CA PHE A 828 -16.40 29.63 14.07
C PHE A 828 -16.15 31.08 14.48
N GLN A 829 -17.08 31.98 14.18
CA GLN A 829 -16.96 33.44 14.45
C GLN A 829 -15.66 34.03 13.83
N ASP A 830 -15.20 33.47 12.74
CA ASP A 830 -14.02 33.86 11.97
C ASP A 830 -14.40 34.08 10.50
N ASP A 831 -13.87 35.11 9.88
CA ASP A 831 -14.06 35.45 8.46
C ASP A 831 -12.74 35.39 7.66
N SER A 832 -11.67 34.95 8.31
CA SER A 832 -10.34 34.91 7.71
C SER A 832 -10.14 33.67 6.84
N TYR A 833 -9.55 33.86 5.68
CA TYR A 833 -9.05 32.79 4.84
C TYR A 833 -7.56 32.53 5.12
N ASN A 834 -7.16 31.27 5.00
CA ASN A 834 -5.77 30.83 5.16
C ASN A 834 -5.19 30.24 3.89
N SER A 835 -6.01 30.09 2.83
CA SER A 835 -5.57 29.42 1.60
C SER A 835 -6.37 29.89 0.38
N PHE A 836 -5.83 29.57 -0.79
CA PHE A 836 -6.48 29.74 -2.07
C PHE A 836 -6.48 28.41 -2.82
N LEU A 837 -7.63 28.07 -3.41
CA LEU A 837 -7.69 27.08 -4.48
C LEU A 837 -7.51 27.83 -5.79
N VAL A 838 -6.62 27.35 -6.64
CA VAL A 838 -6.18 28.08 -7.84
C VAL A 838 -6.27 27.20 -9.07
N ASN A 839 -6.75 27.79 -10.18
CA ASN A 839 -6.64 27.22 -11.51
C ASN A 839 -5.55 27.95 -12.30
N LEU A 840 -4.70 27.21 -12.95
CA LEU A 840 -3.54 27.71 -13.68
C LEU A 840 -3.79 27.66 -15.20
N LYS A 841 -3.09 28.47 -15.94
CA LYS A 841 -3.07 28.39 -17.41
C LYS A 841 -2.27 27.16 -17.85
N GLU A 842 -2.69 26.51 -18.96
CA GLU A 842 -2.09 25.27 -19.47
C GLU A 842 -0.56 25.33 -19.66
N ASP A 843 0.02 26.51 -19.92
CA ASP A 843 1.45 26.70 -20.18
C ASP A 843 2.23 27.22 -18.95
N THR A 844 1.67 27.20 -17.76
CA THR A 844 2.33 27.73 -16.54
C THR A 844 3.46 26.82 -16.09
N ASN A 845 4.67 27.36 -15.96
CA ASN A 845 5.78 26.67 -15.33
C ASN A 845 5.58 26.67 -13.80
N GLN A 846 5.17 25.51 -13.25
CA GLN A 846 4.81 25.37 -11.85
C GLN A 846 5.99 25.63 -10.90
N GLU A 847 7.19 25.20 -11.29
CA GLU A 847 8.41 25.37 -10.50
C GLU A 847 8.83 26.84 -10.41
N GLU A 848 8.86 27.56 -11.53
CA GLU A 848 9.18 28.98 -11.56
C GLU A 848 8.15 29.81 -10.80
N LEU A 849 6.86 29.46 -10.91
CA LEU A 849 5.78 30.11 -10.16
C LEU A 849 5.93 29.90 -8.66
N SER A 850 6.23 28.66 -8.21
CA SER A 850 6.44 28.36 -6.79
C SER A 850 7.59 29.14 -6.20
N ASN A 851 8.73 29.14 -6.87
CA ASN A 851 9.91 29.87 -6.42
C ASN A 851 9.59 31.37 -6.23
N HIS A 852 8.92 31.98 -7.22
CA HIS A 852 8.58 33.39 -7.16
C HIS A 852 7.55 33.72 -6.06
N LEU A 853 6.55 32.87 -5.85
CA LEU A 853 5.53 33.07 -4.84
C LEU A 853 6.06 32.86 -3.42
N LEU A 854 6.92 31.88 -3.22
CA LEU A 854 7.53 31.60 -1.90
C LEU A 854 8.56 32.67 -1.49
N GLU A 855 9.24 33.31 -2.45
CA GLU A 855 10.11 34.45 -2.20
C GLU A 855 9.37 35.67 -1.62
N THR A 856 8.06 35.77 -1.84
CA THR A 856 7.24 36.87 -1.33
C THR A 856 6.92 36.79 0.17
N ASP A 857 7.27 35.68 0.85
CA ASP A 857 6.87 35.36 2.23
C ASP A 857 5.34 35.37 2.48
N ALA A 858 4.56 35.54 1.44
CA ALA A 858 3.09 35.55 1.54
C ALA A 858 2.50 34.16 1.67
N PHE A 859 3.15 33.19 1.09
CA PHE A 859 2.73 31.78 1.09
C PHE A 859 3.72 30.92 1.84
N SER A 860 3.20 30.01 2.67
CA SER A 860 4.00 29.01 3.40
C SER A 860 4.17 27.73 2.63
N THR A 861 3.16 27.38 1.81
CA THR A 861 3.13 26.10 1.09
C THR A 861 2.32 26.23 -0.18
N ILE A 862 2.82 25.63 -1.24
CA ILE A 862 2.14 25.48 -2.54
C ILE A 862 2.03 23.99 -2.84
N GLN A 863 0.81 23.50 -3.00
CA GLN A 863 0.55 22.09 -3.28
C GLN A 863 -0.17 21.95 -4.62
N TYR A 864 0.47 21.31 -5.59
CA TYR A 864 -0.14 21.06 -6.89
C TYR A 864 -0.96 19.77 -6.91
N THR A 865 -2.13 19.83 -7.51
CA THR A 865 -3.00 18.66 -7.72
C THR A 865 -2.33 17.63 -8.66
N THR A 866 -1.49 18.09 -9.59
CA THR A 866 -0.68 17.22 -10.45
C THR A 866 0.26 16.31 -9.67
N ASP A 867 0.85 16.78 -8.58
CA ASP A 867 1.75 16.00 -7.73
C ASP A 867 1.00 14.94 -6.96
N ASN A 868 -0.13 15.32 -6.37
CA ASN A 868 -1.03 14.37 -5.72
C ASN A 868 -1.49 13.30 -6.71
N LYS A 869 -1.90 13.72 -7.90
CA LYS A 869 -2.31 12.82 -8.99
C LYS A 869 -1.17 11.89 -9.42
N LYS A 870 0.05 12.40 -9.59
CA LYS A 870 1.24 11.60 -9.93
C LYS A 870 1.52 10.57 -8.84
N MET A 871 1.57 10.99 -7.59
CA MET A 871 1.79 10.10 -6.44
C MET A 871 0.77 8.97 -6.39
N PHE A 872 -0.51 9.25 -6.64
CA PHE A 872 -1.55 8.22 -6.74
C PHE A 872 -1.34 7.28 -7.93
N TYR A 873 -0.93 7.81 -9.09
CA TYR A 873 -0.62 6.97 -10.25
C TYR A 873 0.55 6.04 -9.97
N ASP A 874 1.58 6.47 -9.26
CA ASP A 874 2.75 5.66 -8.93
C ASP A 874 2.40 4.55 -7.92
N ILE A 875 1.57 4.86 -6.92
CA ILE A 875 0.99 3.87 -6.01
C ILE A 875 0.16 2.82 -6.79
N ILE A 876 -0.66 3.27 -7.73
CA ILE A 876 -1.49 2.39 -8.57
C ILE A 876 -0.65 1.60 -9.57
N ALA A 877 0.44 2.15 -10.09
CA ALA A 877 1.34 1.42 -10.99
C ALA A 877 1.92 0.18 -10.29
N GLY A 878 2.33 0.30 -9.03
CA GLY A 878 2.73 -0.83 -8.20
C GLY A 878 1.62 -1.87 -8.04
N MET A 879 0.40 -1.42 -7.79
CA MET A 879 -0.77 -2.31 -7.64
C MET A 879 -1.20 -2.97 -8.95
N ASN A 880 -1.10 -2.29 -10.10
CA ASN A 880 -1.45 -2.87 -11.40
C ASN A 880 -0.64 -4.14 -11.71
N ASN A 881 0.62 -4.19 -11.31
CA ASN A 881 1.46 -5.36 -11.55
C ASN A 881 1.03 -6.57 -10.72
N ILE A 882 0.56 -6.33 -9.49
CA ILE A 882 -0.06 -7.39 -8.68
C ILE A 882 -1.36 -7.88 -9.34
N VAL A 883 -2.17 -6.97 -9.87
CA VAL A 883 -3.38 -7.31 -10.61
C VAL A 883 -3.05 -8.11 -11.86
N TYR A 884 -2.01 -7.76 -12.62
CA TYR A 884 -1.55 -8.57 -13.76
C TYR A 884 -1.10 -9.97 -13.33
N LEU A 885 -0.43 -10.09 -12.19
CA LEU A 885 -0.09 -11.40 -11.62
C LEU A 885 -1.36 -12.21 -11.31
N ILE A 886 -2.36 -11.60 -10.67
CA ILE A 886 -3.66 -12.22 -10.38
C ILE A 886 -4.34 -12.68 -11.66
N ILE A 887 -4.41 -11.84 -12.68
CA ILE A 887 -4.98 -12.15 -13.99
C ILE A 887 -4.24 -13.31 -14.64
N ALA A 888 -2.90 -13.31 -14.64
CA ALA A 888 -2.08 -14.37 -15.20
C ALA A 888 -2.34 -15.72 -14.50
N PHE A 889 -2.32 -15.73 -13.17
CA PHE A 889 -2.63 -16.95 -12.41
C PHE A 889 -4.08 -17.42 -12.61
N SER A 890 -5.04 -16.47 -12.75
CA SER A 890 -6.43 -16.77 -13.11
C SER A 890 -6.52 -17.43 -14.49
N CYS A 891 -5.76 -16.95 -15.46
CA CYS A 891 -5.65 -17.55 -16.79
C CYS A 891 -5.07 -18.97 -16.76
N PHE A 892 -3.98 -19.19 -16.00
CA PHE A 892 -3.39 -20.53 -15.83
C PHE A 892 -4.37 -21.52 -15.16
N LEU A 893 -5.11 -21.04 -14.18
CA LEU A 893 -6.14 -21.85 -13.52
C LEU A 893 -7.28 -22.17 -14.48
N ALA A 894 -7.74 -21.19 -15.30
CA ALA A 894 -8.80 -21.39 -16.28
C ALA A 894 -8.46 -22.47 -17.33
N ILE A 895 -7.26 -22.41 -17.90
CA ILE A 895 -6.77 -23.44 -18.85
C ILE A 895 -6.77 -24.81 -18.18
N THR A 896 -6.28 -24.90 -16.96
CA THR A 896 -6.19 -26.16 -16.21
C THR A 896 -7.56 -26.76 -15.92
N VAL A 897 -8.52 -25.92 -15.50
CA VAL A 897 -9.91 -26.34 -15.22
C VAL A 897 -10.60 -26.79 -16.50
N LEU A 898 -10.55 -25.99 -17.57
CA LEU A 898 -11.16 -26.36 -18.87
C LEU A 898 -10.60 -27.62 -19.44
N TYR A 899 -9.28 -27.79 -19.40
CA TYR A 899 -8.62 -29.03 -19.87
C TYR A 899 -9.08 -30.24 -19.07
N ASN A 900 -9.07 -30.13 -17.73
CA ASN A 900 -9.49 -31.24 -16.87
C ASN A 900 -10.95 -31.62 -17.09
N LEU A 901 -11.87 -30.67 -17.14
CA LEU A 901 -13.29 -30.92 -17.37
C LEU A 901 -13.56 -31.53 -18.76
N THR A 902 -12.83 -31.06 -19.78
CA THR A 902 -13.01 -31.60 -21.14
C THR A 902 -12.49 -33.04 -21.25
N ILE A 903 -11.36 -33.35 -20.62
CA ILE A 903 -10.86 -34.74 -20.60
C ILE A 903 -11.80 -35.69 -19.82
N ILE A 904 -12.36 -35.25 -18.71
CA ILE A 904 -13.38 -35.99 -17.99
C ILE A 904 -14.56 -36.30 -18.92
N ASN A 905 -15.07 -35.30 -19.64
CA ASN A 905 -16.19 -35.42 -20.55
C ASN A 905 -15.91 -36.43 -21.70
N ILE A 906 -14.70 -36.38 -22.25
CA ILE A 906 -14.29 -37.32 -23.31
C ILE A 906 -14.18 -38.77 -22.79
N ASN A 907 -13.56 -38.96 -21.62
CA ASN A 907 -13.40 -40.32 -21.04
C ASN A 907 -14.74 -40.95 -20.70
N GLU A 908 -15.70 -40.19 -20.18
CA GLU A 908 -17.05 -40.69 -19.89
C GLU A 908 -17.79 -41.22 -21.14
N ARG A 909 -17.45 -40.64 -22.30
CA ARG A 909 -18.10 -40.92 -23.58
C ARG A 909 -17.27 -41.78 -24.51
N THR A 910 -16.15 -42.30 -24.04
CA THR A 910 -15.24 -43.08 -24.89
C THR A 910 -15.99 -44.20 -25.65
N ARG A 911 -16.98 -44.88 -25.03
CA ARG A 911 -17.83 -45.90 -25.69
C ARG A 911 -18.76 -45.27 -26.72
N GLU A 912 -19.46 -44.18 -26.38
CA GLU A 912 -20.33 -43.48 -27.32
C GLU A 912 -19.52 -42.99 -28.54
N ILE A 913 -18.33 -42.44 -28.27
CA ILE A 913 -17.39 -41.98 -29.29
C ILE A 913 -16.89 -43.13 -30.15
N ALA A 914 -16.49 -44.24 -29.53
CA ALA A 914 -16.07 -45.46 -30.25
C ALA A 914 -17.22 -46.02 -31.11
N THR A 915 -18.44 -46.06 -30.60
CA THR A 915 -19.62 -46.48 -31.33
C THR A 915 -19.87 -45.57 -32.55
N LEU A 916 -19.79 -44.24 -32.37
CA LEU A 916 -19.96 -43.31 -33.49
C LEU A 916 -18.87 -43.49 -34.56
N LYS A 917 -17.63 -43.74 -34.16
CA LYS A 917 -16.52 -44.02 -35.09
C LYS A 917 -16.71 -45.32 -35.84
N VAL A 918 -17.19 -46.39 -35.18
CA VAL A 918 -17.52 -47.65 -35.82
C VAL A 918 -18.70 -47.51 -36.80
N LEU A 919 -19.66 -46.65 -36.50
CA LEU A 919 -20.76 -46.28 -37.40
C LEU A 919 -20.34 -45.42 -38.59
N GLY A 920 -19.05 -45.08 -38.72
CA GLY A 920 -18.49 -44.37 -39.87
C GLY A 920 -18.46 -42.86 -39.75
N PHE A 921 -18.76 -42.29 -38.58
CA PHE A 921 -18.63 -40.85 -38.38
C PHE A 921 -17.14 -40.41 -38.44
N ARG A 922 -16.87 -39.32 -39.14
CA ARG A 922 -15.50 -38.76 -39.26
C ARG A 922 -15.05 -38.16 -37.93
N ASP A 923 -13.76 -38.15 -37.68
CA ASP A 923 -13.18 -37.57 -36.44
C ASP A 923 -13.65 -36.14 -36.17
N ARG A 924 -13.85 -35.30 -37.19
CA ARG A 924 -14.40 -33.96 -37.06
C ARG A 924 -15.86 -33.92 -36.60
N GLU A 925 -16.68 -34.85 -37.02
CA GLU A 925 -18.11 -34.94 -36.64
C GLU A 925 -18.25 -35.40 -35.19
N VAL A 926 -17.45 -36.38 -34.79
CA VAL A 926 -17.38 -36.88 -33.42
C VAL A 926 -16.86 -35.78 -32.48
N SER A 927 -15.82 -35.07 -32.89
CA SER A 927 -15.28 -33.96 -32.09
C SER A 927 -16.29 -32.81 -31.94
N SER A 928 -16.97 -32.45 -33.03
CA SER A 928 -18.02 -31.41 -32.99
C SER A 928 -19.17 -31.81 -32.04
N TYR A 929 -19.52 -33.08 -31.96
CA TYR A 929 -20.53 -33.55 -31.01
C TYR A 929 -20.13 -33.36 -29.55
N VAL A 930 -18.88 -33.67 -29.20
CA VAL A 930 -18.33 -33.47 -27.85
C VAL A 930 -18.16 -31.98 -27.52
N TYR A 931 -17.63 -31.21 -28.46
CA TYR A 931 -17.31 -29.82 -28.23
C TYR A 931 -18.52 -28.90 -28.11
N ARG A 932 -19.65 -29.23 -28.77
CA ARG A 932 -20.92 -28.50 -28.59
C ARG A 932 -21.35 -28.48 -27.12
N GLU A 933 -21.25 -29.61 -26.43
CA GLU A 933 -21.58 -29.68 -25.01
C GLU A 933 -20.62 -28.87 -24.16
N THR A 934 -19.33 -29.00 -24.42
CA THR A 934 -18.30 -28.22 -23.71
C THR A 934 -18.51 -26.71 -23.93
N LEU A 935 -18.83 -26.29 -25.15
CA LEU A 935 -19.10 -24.90 -25.47
C LEU A 935 -20.33 -24.39 -24.71
N ILE A 936 -21.42 -25.15 -24.66
CA ILE A 936 -22.63 -24.78 -23.91
C ILE A 936 -22.28 -24.61 -22.42
N LEU A 937 -21.58 -25.58 -21.85
CA LEU A 937 -21.19 -25.55 -20.44
C LEU A 937 -20.24 -24.38 -20.14
N THR A 938 -19.32 -24.10 -21.05
CA THR A 938 -18.41 -22.98 -20.94
C THR A 938 -19.18 -21.66 -20.97
N THR A 939 -20.09 -21.49 -21.91
CA THR A 939 -20.92 -20.26 -22.01
C THR A 939 -21.80 -20.09 -20.77
N ILE A 940 -22.45 -21.15 -20.31
CA ILE A 940 -23.24 -21.10 -19.05
C ILE A 940 -22.31 -20.77 -17.86
N GLY A 941 -21.14 -21.39 -17.81
CA GLY A 941 -20.15 -21.16 -16.78
C GLY A 941 -19.65 -19.73 -16.77
N ILE A 942 -19.40 -19.13 -17.95
CA ILE A 942 -19.03 -17.72 -18.07
C ILE A 942 -20.15 -16.81 -17.56
N VAL A 943 -21.40 -17.05 -17.99
CA VAL A 943 -22.53 -16.22 -17.55
C VAL A 943 -22.71 -16.30 -16.04
N VAL A 944 -22.72 -17.51 -15.47
CA VAL A 944 -22.78 -17.71 -14.02
C VAL A 944 -21.56 -17.07 -13.35
N GLY A 945 -20.38 -17.22 -13.94
CA GLY A 945 -19.14 -16.67 -13.43
C GLY A 945 -19.10 -15.13 -13.44
N ILE A 946 -19.73 -14.50 -14.41
CA ILE A 946 -19.91 -13.04 -14.43
C ILE A 946 -20.74 -12.59 -13.23
N PHE A 947 -21.87 -13.22 -12.97
CA PHE A 947 -22.70 -12.90 -11.80
C PHE A 947 -21.96 -13.16 -10.48
N LEU A 948 -21.29 -14.31 -10.40
CA LEU A 948 -20.45 -14.63 -9.24
C LEU A 948 -19.29 -13.65 -9.10
N GLY A 949 -18.72 -13.21 -10.21
CA GLY A 949 -17.63 -12.25 -10.27
C GLY A 949 -18.04 -10.86 -9.83
N LEU A 950 -19.24 -10.42 -10.18
CA LEU A 950 -19.82 -9.18 -9.66
C LEU A 950 -19.95 -9.23 -8.13
N GLY A 951 -20.49 -10.33 -7.60
CA GLY A 951 -20.58 -10.54 -6.16
C GLY A 951 -19.22 -10.57 -5.48
N LEU A 952 -18.24 -11.24 -6.09
CA LEU A 952 -16.88 -11.34 -5.57
C LEU A 952 -16.16 -9.97 -5.61
N ASN A 953 -16.29 -9.25 -6.72
CA ASN A 953 -15.70 -7.93 -6.87
C ASN A 953 -16.24 -6.96 -5.82
N ASN A 954 -17.56 -6.88 -5.65
CA ASN A 954 -18.17 -6.04 -4.62
C ASN A 954 -17.72 -6.43 -3.20
N PHE A 955 -17.57 -7.70 -2.94
CA PHE A 955 -17.10 -8.20 -1.65
C PHE A 955 -15.63 -7.88 -1.41
N VAL A 956 -14.77 -8.04 -2.43
CA VAL A 956 -13.36 -7.66 -2.35
C VAL A 956 -13.23 -6.17 -2.10
N LEU A 957 -13.93 -5.34 -2.87
CA LEU A 957 -13.89 -3.90 -2.71
C LEU A 957 -14.43 -3.46 -1.33
N MET A 958 -15.51 -4.09 -0.83
CA MET A 958 -16.08 -3.77 0.48
C MET A 958 -15.15 -4.10 1.67
N ILE A 959 -14.34 -5.16 1.58
CA ILE A 959 -13.33 -5.47 2.61
C ILE A 959 -12.10 -4.55 2.46
N ALA A 960 -11.94 -4.01 1.28
CA ALA A 960 -10.85 -3.13 0.89
C ALA A 960 -11.10 -1.67 1.23
N GLU A 961 -12.35 -1.25 1.47
CA GLU A 961 -12.66 0.09 1.93
C GLU A 961 -11.99 0.36 3.28
N THR A 962 -11.28 1.49 3.38
CA THR A 962 -10.76 2.00 4.66
C THR A 962 -11.60 3.18 5.15
N ASP A 963 -11.18 3.72 6.27
CA ASP A 963 -11.83 4.88 6.87
C ASP A 963 -11.75 6.15 5.98
N GLU A 964 -10.87 6.16 4.95
CA GLU A 964 -10.64 7.35 4.12
C GLU A 964 -10.91 7.17 2.63
N ILE A 965 -11.12 5.93 2.15
CA ILE A 965 -11.38 5.73 0.72
C ILE A 965 -12.58 4.85 0.45
N LEU A 966 -13.42 5.38 -0.42
CA LEU A 966 -14.56 4.71 -1.01
C LEU A 966 -14.18 4.20 -2.39
N PHE A 967 -14.44 2.92 -2.69
CA PHE A 967 -14.13 2.36 -4.00
C PHE A 967 -15.31 2.32 -4.96
N ILE A 968 -15.00 2.61 -6.23
CA ILE A 968 -15.96 2.53 -7.31
C ILE A 968 -16.24 1.06 -7.61
N LYS A 969 -17.47 0.60 -7.33
CA LYS A 969 -17.88 -0.80 -7.50
C LYS A 969 -18.28 -1.16 -8.94
N THR A 970 -18.02 -0.30 -9.91
CA THR A 970 -18.37 -0.51 -11.32
C THR A 970 -17.25 -1.21 -12.07
N ILE A 971 -17.61 -2.16 -12.92
CA ILE A 971 -16.68 -2.82 -13.84
C ILE A 971 -16.97 -2.30 -15.25
N ARG A 972 -15.94 -1.88 -15.98
CA ARG A 972 -16.08 -1.38 -17.34
C ARG A 972 -16.59 -2.46 -18.29
N PRO A 973 -17.44 -2.12 -19.28
CA PRO A 973 -17.96 -3.09 -20.25
C PRO A 973 -16.86 -3.87 -20.99
N LEU A 974 -15.72 -3.22 -21.23
CA LEU A 974 -14.57 -3.87 -21.87
C LEU A 974 -14.01 -5.04 -21.05
N SER A 975 -14.02 -4.95 -19.72
CA SER A 975 -13.51 -5.98 -18.81
C SER A 975 -14.39 -7.24 -18.82
N TYR A 976 -15.71 -7.09 -18.97
CA TYR A 976 -16.62 -8.21 -19.22
C TYR A 976 -16.30 -8.88 -20.56
N LEU A 977 -16.13 -8.11 -21.62
CA LEU A 977 -15.81 -8.63 -22.94
C LEU A 977 -14.47 -9.35 -22.95
N LEU A 978 -13.43 -8.75 -22.34
CA LEU A 978 -12.10 -9.36 -22.23
C LEU A 978 -12.16 -10.68 -21.44
N THR A 979 -12.86 -10.70 -20.32
CA THR A 979 -13.06 -11.91 -19.53
C THR A 979 -13.75 -13.02 -20.35
N PHE A 980 -14.81 -12.66 -21.06
CA PHE A 980 -15.53 -13.59 -21.94
C PHE A 980 -14.61 -14.13 -23.05
N LEU A 981 -13.91 -13.24 -23.75
CA LEU A 981 -13.01 -13.62 -24.85
C LEU A 981 -11.83 -14.48 -24.38
N ILE A 982 -11.23 -14.16 -23.26
CA ILE A 982 -10.10 -14.91 -22.68
C ILE A 982 -10.53 -16.34 -22.33
N ILE A 983 -11.66 -16.52 -21.62
CA ILE A 983 -12.15 -17.85 -21.27
C ILE A 983 -12.56 -18.63 -22.52
N LEU A 984 -13.20 -17.96 -23.48
CA LEU A 984 -13.56 -18.59 -24.75
C LEU A 984 -12.31 -19.01 -25.55
N PHE A 985 -11.30 -18.15 -25.60
CA PHE A 985 -10.02 -18.45 -26.25
C PHE A 985 -9.34 -19.67 -25.62
N PHE A 986 -9.27 -19.75 -24.31
CA PHE A 986 -8.73 -20.93 -23.63
C PHE A 986 -9.60 -22.17 -23.87
N SER A 987 -10.92 -22.04 -23.93
CA SER A 987 -11.82 -23.16 -24.30
C SER A 987 -11.50 -23.69 -25.69
N VAL A 988 -11.24 -22.78 -26.63
CA VAL A 988 -10.87 -23.20 -28.03
C VAL A 988 -9.50 -23.87 -28.04
N ILE A 989 -8.50 -23.32 -27.32
CA ILE A 989 -7.17 -23.96 -27.20
C ILE A 989 -7.31 -25.40 -26.65
N VAL A 990 -8.07 -25.53 -25.58
CA VAL A 990 -8.33 -26.84 -24.97
C VAL A 990 -9.01 -27.78 -25.95
N GLN A 991 -9.98 -27.32 -26.74
CA GLN A 991 -10.63 -28.11 -27.76
C GLN A 991 -9.65 -28.56 -28.86
N ILE A 992 -8.74 -27.69 -29.29
CA ILE A 992 -7.69 -28.04 -30.26
C ILE A 992 -6.77 -29.14 -29.69
N ILE A 993 -6.30 -28.95 -28.45
CA ILE A 993 -5.43 -29.93 -27.78
C ILE A 993 -6.14 -31.29 -27.65
N THR A 994 -7.40 -31.27 -27.24
CA THR A 994 -8.17 -32.48 -27.01
C THR A 994 -8.66 -33.15 -28.29
N TYR A 995 -8.68 -32.47 -29.45
CA TYR A 995 -8.93 -33.08 -30.77
C TYR A 995 -7.92 -34.19 -31.09
N PHE A 996 -6.65 -33.97 -30.81
CA PHE A 996 -5.62 -34.99 -31.02
C PHE A 996 -5.77 -36.20 -30.08
N ILE A 997 -6.37 -36.00 -28.91
CA ILE A 997 -6.70 -37.10 -27.98
C ILE A 997 -7.89 -37.93 -28.52
N LEU A 998 -8.95 -37.26 -28.96
CA LEU A 998 -10.13 -37.89 -29.53
C LEU A 998 -9.78 -38.76 -30.78
N LYS A 999 -8.84 -38.27 -31.60
CA LYS A 999 -8.38 -39.02 -32.79
C LYS A 999 -7.73 -40.36 -32.44
N LYS A 1000 -7.02 -40.42 -31.30
CA LYS A 1000 -6.27 -41.62 -30.86
C LYS A 1000 -7.12 -42.67 -30.09
N ILE A 1001 -8.41 -42.44 -29.88
CA ILE A 1001 -9.29 -43.42 -29.23
C ILE A 1001 -9.41 -44.70 -30.10
N ASP A 1002 -8.92 -45.80 -29.55
CA ASP A 1002 -9.04 -47.14 -30.20
C ASP A 1002 -10.47 -47.64 -30.08
N MET A 1003 -11.09 -47.90 -31.23
CA MET A 1003 -12.46 -48.36 -31.35
C MET A 1003 -12.67 -49.78 -30.78
N ILE A 1004 -11.69 -50.68 -31.01
CA ILE A 1004 -11.82 -52.10 -30.66
C ILE A 1004 -11.66 -52.30 -29.16
N SER A 1005 -10.66 -51.68 -28.55
CA SER A 1005 -10.41 -51.84 -27.11
C SER A 1005 -11.50 -51.14 -26.26
N SER A 1006 -12.06 -50.03 -26.77
CA SER A 1006 -13.12 -49.27 -26.07
C SER A 1006 -14.48 -49.97 -26.07
N LEU A 1007 -14.76 -50.85 -27.05
CA LEU A 1007 -15.98 -51.64 -27.14
C LEU A 1007 -15.85 -53.02 -26.47
N LYS A 1008 -14.65 -53.63 -26.43
CA LYS A 1008 -14.39 -54.94 -25.81
C LYS A 1008 -14.37 -54.95 -24.28
N SER A 1009 -14.36 -53.80 -23.58
CA SER A 1009 -14.16 -53.75 -22.12
C SER A 1009 -15.42 -54.08 -21.29
N VAL A 1010 -16.32 -54.93 -21.71
CA VAL A 1010 -17.58 -55.32 -21.01
C VAL A 1010 -17.79 -56.83 -20.88
N GLU A 1011 -16.79 -57.65 -21.05
CA GLU A 1011 -16.90 -59.04 -20.57
C GLU A 1011 -16.05 -59.31 -19.34
#